data_f8017b9840d3ccdab34f4b88b1ba470e
#
_entry.id   f8017b9840d3ccdab34f4b88b1ba470e
#
_cell.length_a   1.000
_cell.length_b   1.000
_cell.length_c   1.000
_cell.angle_alpha   90.00
_cell.angle_beta   90.00
_cell.angle_gamma   90.00
#
_symmetry.space_group_name_H-M   'P 1'
#
loop_
_entity.id
_entity.type
_entity.pdbx_description
1 polymer ?
#
loop_
_entity_poly.entity_id
_entity_poly.type
_entity_poly.pdbx_seq_one_letter_code
_entity_poly.pdbx_strand_id
1 'polypeptide(L)'
;MEEANELVLLQQCKLVILSMLQRIVLFLIFFTLSTFVYSQVPFREIYTTWEDFLEHYTDEERLSNDEIEHLSLLKEQPINLNTTDKEGLLQLPFLSEEQIDSLLAYRQMKRHFLTLGELQFISGWDALTRRFTSLFTYIGDTLQARTSFKEKFTRGRHLFESRLDIPTYKRKGDTQQKGGYLGNNLKNITRYHFKYKDEIEFGFTLEKDAGEPFASQGNNIFDHQSLFLQYNSPSKKYKYLLGDYTLNFGEGLLIGKNAFGGQLGLLNAPSRSLSQFRPHRGADEHHFYRGAVYSYTHHNFRITTFASHRFLDAKIENGKAVTCYTNGLHRTYDELKHKNTLSNATFGVLSEIHHKGINWGLGGYVCVYDKEISPQPRTYNRYAFSGKTAYGASLSYKSSNGKRFHFSGELATDQRLHLAFSQRLHFKATNDLHLSAQIRWFSKRYTAPFAQTINFASHVANEQGVMIGAKWIGNKGIKLESYVDVHRFPFATYRAEKPSHGLKLYSQLSKESSKGNVTLIRYTYNLWQQNLSGNKQILTYNGKHRLRLQHTLNAPKISATGLLEGCLTHSQVDNPKYGFTASVRAQYLFKPTLSASVFGAIFTTDNYATSVYAYEPLLPNMSSFGALYYKGFRIAAQTKWTLGKKFTLGMRYGMTHYFNRNKISTTLQEINGSTKADINIYAKISLR
;
A
#
# COMPACT_ATOMS: atom_id res chain seq x y z
N MET A 1 -7.41 -31.97 -44.23
CA MET A 1 -6.17 -32.13 -43.39
C MET A 1 -6.09 -31.13 -42.27
N GLU A 2 -6.52 -29.88 -42.42
CA GLU A 2 -6.53 -28.88 -41.36
C GLU A 2 -7.53 -29.22 -40.25
N GLU A 3 -8.75 -29.64 -40.56
CA GLU A 3 -9.77 -30.02 -39.55
C GLU A 3 -9.35 -31.24 -38.69
N ALA A 4 -8.63 -32.20 -39.29
CA ALA A 4 -8.11 -33.33 -38.55
C ALA A 4 -6.97 -32.93 -37.57
N ASN A 5 -6.15 -31.94 -37.91
CA ASN A 5 -5.12 -31.39 -37.04
C ASN A 5 -5.70 -30.56 -35.90
N GLU A 6 -6.77 -29.80 -36.11
CA GLU A 6 -7.48 -29.08 -35.04
C GLU A 6 -8.15 -30.05 -34.06
N LEU A 7 -8.74 -31.15 -34.54
CA LEU A 7 -9.35 -32.15 -33.66
C LEU A 7 -8.31 -32.87 -32.78
N VAL A 8 -7.14 -33.17 -33.34
CA VAL A 8 -6.00 -33.77 -32.58
C VAL A 8 -5.44 -32.80 -31.56
N LEU A 9 -5.30 -31.51 -31.91
CA LEU A 9 -4.88 -30.46 -30.97
C LEU A 9 -5.90 -30.26 -29.85
N LEU A 10 -7.19 -30.26 -30.15
CA LEU A 10 -8.26 -30.16 -29.16
C LEU A 10 -8.29 -31.41 -28.21
N GLN A 11 -8.05 -32.60 -28.74
CA GLN A 11 -7.90 -33.82 -27.90
C GLN A 11 -6.65 -33.78 -27.04
N GLN A 12 -5.52 -33.33 -27.56
CA GLN A 12 -4.29 -33.15 -26.75
C GLN A 12 -4.47 -32.08 -25.67
N CYS A 13 -5.11 -30.95 -25.96
CA CYS A 13 -5.46 -29.93 -24.97
C CYS A 13 -6.42 -30.47 -23.89
N LYS A 14 -7.45 -31.24 -24.28
CA LYS A 14 -8.34 -31.91 -23.30
C LYS A 14 -7.59 -32.88 -22.39
N LEU A 15 -6.69 -33.69 -22.94
CA LEU A 15 -5.86 -34.63 -22.15
C LEU A 15 -4.92 -33.92 -21.19
N VAL A 16 -4.29 -32.83 -21.63
CA VAL A 16 -3.43 -32.00 -20.76
C VAL A 16 -4.24 -31.34 -19.66
N ILE A 17 -5.40 -30.78 -19.97
CA ILE A 17 -6.32 -30.16 -18.99
C ILE A 17 -6.84 -31.21 -17.99
N LEU A 18 -7.21 -32.42 -18.46
CA LEU A 18 -7.65 -33.52 -17.59
C LEU A 18 -6.53 -34.00 -16.66
N SER A 19 -5.31 -34.13 -17.20
CA SER A 19 -4.12 -34.48 -16.41
C SER A 19 -3.77 -33.40 -15.38
N MET A 20 -3.91 -32.14 -15.74
CA MET A 20 -3.72 -31.03 -14.79
C MET A 20 -4.82 -31.00 -13.72
N LEU A 21 -6.09 -31.20 -14.10
CA LEU A 21 -7.20 -31.32 -13.17
C LEU A 21 -7.03 -32.52 -12.21
N GLN A 22 -6.60 -33.66 -12.70
CA GLN A 22 -6.31 -34.83 -11.85
C GLN A 22 -5.16 -34.54 -10.87
N ARG A 23 -4.10 -33.87 -11.28
CA ARG A 23 -3.00 -33.47 -10.38
C ARG A 23 -3.44 -32.42 -9.37
N ILE A 24 -4.30 -31.50 -9.76
CA ILE A 24 -4.90 -30.50 -8.86
C ILE A 24 -5.82 -31.18 -7.84
N VAL A 25 -6.65 -32.12 -8.27
CA VAL A 25 -7.52 -32.89 -7.37
C VAL A 25 -6.68 -33.77 -6.43
N LEU A 26 -5.64 -34.44 -6.91
CA LEU A 26 -4.71 -35.20 -6.07
C LEU A 26 -3.96 -34.31 -5.08
N PHE A 27 -3.54 -33.11 -5.49
CA PHE A 27 -2.94 -32.13 -4.61
C PHE A 27 -3.92 -31.63 -3.54
N LEU A 28 -5.18 -31.33 -3.91
CA LEU A 28 -6.25 -30.97 -2.97
C LEU A 28 -6.60 -32.12 -2.02
N ILE A 29 -6.63 -33.38 -2.50
CA ILE A 29 -6.86 -34.56 -1.68
C ILE A 29 -5.70 -34.78 -0.72
N PHE A 30 -4.45 -34.68 -1.18
CA PHE A 30 -3.27 -34.79 -0.32
C PHE A 30 -3.23 -33.66 0.72
N PHE A 31 -3.64 -32.48 0.34
CA PHE A 31 -3.73 -31.31 1.21
C PHE A 31 -4.85 -31.42 2.24
N THR A 32 -6.01 -31.99 1.87
CA THR A 32 -7.14 -32.25 2.80
C THR A 32 -6.85 -33.45 3.72
N LEU A 33 -6.17 -34.49 3.25
CA LEU A 33 -5.76 -35.63 4.08
C LEU A 33 -4.74 -35.24 5.16
N SER A 34 -3.86 -34.25 4.89
CA SER A 34 -2.93 -33.73 5.89
C SER A 34 -3.60 -33.02 7.07
N THR A 35 -4.87 -32.60 6.91
CA THR A 35 -5.63 -31.92 7.98
C THR A 35 -6.18 -32.87 9.05
N PHE A 36 -6.19 -34.18 8.81
CA PHE A 36 -6.75 -35.19 9.75
C PHE A 36 -5.76 -35.73 10.80
N VAL A 37 -4.47 -35.41 10.72
CA VAL A 37 -3.44 -36.11 11.51
C VAL A 37 -3.09 -35.42 12.84
N TYR A 38 -3.59 -34.24 13.18
CA TYR A 38 -3.20 -33.54 14.42
C TYR A 38 -4.34 -33.42 15.43
N SER A 39 -4.33 -34.32 16.40
CA SER A 39 -5.12 -34.30 17.65
C SER A 39 -4.58 -33.22 18.61
N GLN A 40 -5.53 -32.48 19.21
CA GLN A 40 -5.46 -31.68 20.45
C GLN A 40 -4.12 -31.03 20.82
N VAL A 41 -3.94 -29.78 20.41
CA VAL A 41 -2.91 -28.89 20.95
C VAL A 41 -3.62 -27.80 21.79
N PRO A 42 -3.15 -27.51 23.03
CA PRO A 42 -3.73 -26.46 23.84
C PRO A 42 -3.60 -25.09 23.13
N PHE A 43 -4.49 -24.17 23.50
CA PHE A 43 -4.60 -22.81 22.95
C PHE A 43 -3.20 -22.13 22.94
N ARG A 44 -2.46 -22.27 21.84
CA ARG A 44 -1.17 -21.63 21.62
C ARG A 44 -1.37 -20.45 20.68
N GLU A 45 -0.64 -19.37 20.94
CA GLU A 45 -0.58 -18.19 20.06
C GLU A 45 -0.37 -18.61 18.60
N ILE A 46 -1.34 -18.31 17.77
CA ILE A 46 -1.30 -18.62 16.34
C ILE A 46 -0.24 -17.73 15.71
N TYR A 47 0.77 -18.34 15.10
CA TYR A 47 1.81 -17.63 14.42
C TYR A 47 1.25 -16.89 13.20
N THR A 48 1.31 -15.56 13.21
CA THR A 48 0.88 -14.70 12.12
C THR A 48 2.08 -14.00 11.53
N THR A 49 2.24 -14.07 10.23
CA THR A 49 3.39 -13.49 9.55
C THR A 49 3.10 -12.09 9.00
N TRP A 50 4.14 -11.34 8.75
CA TRP A 50 4.07 -10.08 8.04
C TRP A 50 3.53 -10.26 6.62
N GLU A 51 3.90 -11.35 5.98
CA GLU A 51 3.46 -11.73 4.66
C GLU A 51 1.95 -12.01 4.61
N ASP A 52 1.38 -12.65 5.64
CA ASP A 52 -0.05 -12.88 5.75
C ASP A 52 -0.83 -11.56 5.87
N PHE A 53 -0.27 -10.59 6.61
CA PHE A 53 -0.84 -9.25 6.72
C PHE A 53 -0.82 -8.53 5.36
N LEU A 54 0.33 -8.50 4.69
CA LEU A 54 0.46 -7.87 3.39
C LEU A 54 -0.46 -8.52 2.36
N GLU A 55 -0.50 -9.84 2.30
CA GLU A 55 -1.34 -10.59 1.37
C GLU A 55 -2.83 -10.29 1.55
N HIS A 56 -3.26 -10.06 2.80
CA HIS A 56 -4.65 -9.71 3.09
C HIS A 56 -5.05 -8.34 2.56
N TYR A 57 -4.14 -7.34 2.64
CA TYR A 57 -4.43 -5.93 2.32
C TYR A 57 -3.90 -5.45 0.98
N THR A 58 -3.08 -6.22 0.27
CA THR A 58 -2.37 -5.76 -0.94
C THR A 58 -2.80 -6.43 -2.23
N ASP A 59 -4.02 -6.87 -2.38
CA ASP A 59 -4.46 -7.43 -3.66
C ASP A 59 -4.39 -6.39 -4.82
N GLU A 60 -5.35 -6.26 -5.68
CA GLU A 60 -5.34 -5.29 -6.79
C GLU A 60 -5.20 -3.83 -6.31
N GLU A 61 -5.65 -3.54 -5.09
CA GLU A 61 -5.52 -2.27 -4.40
C GLU A 61 -4.23 -2.26 -3.59
N ARG A 62 -3.12 -1.99 -4.25
CA ARG A 62 -1.80 -1.99 -3.62
C ARG A 62 -1.74 -0.99 -2.50
N LEU A 63 -1.30 -1.44 -1.32
CA LEU A 63 -0.77 -0.51 -0.32
C LEU A 63 0.34 0.32 -0.99
N SER A 64 0.36 1.61 -0.73
CA SER A 64 1.47 2.43 -1.19
C SER A 64 2.77 1.97 -0.53
N ASN A 65 3.89 2.14 -1.20
CA ASN A 65 5.20 1.80 -0.64
C ASN A 65 5.42 2.48 0.71
N ASP A 66 5.01 3.74 0.86
CA ASP A 66 5.11 4.48 2.12
C ASP A 66 4.23 3.87 3.25
N GLU A 67 3.07 3.30 2.93
CA GLU A 67 2.26 2.59 3.94
C GLU A 67 2.91 1.27 4.38
N ILE A 68 3.44 0.50 3.43
CA ILE A 68 4.19 -0.72 3.73
C ILE A 68 5.40 -0.41 4.59
N GLU A 69 6.16 0.63 4.25
CA GLU A 69 7.33 1.05 5.00
C GLU A 69 6.99 1.58 6.40
N HIS A 70 5.92 2.37 6.52
CA HIS A 70 5.41 2.82 7.81
C HIS A 70 5.00 1.65 8.72
N LEU A 71 4.25 0.69 8.20
CA LEU A 71 3.83 -0.49 8.95
C LEU A 71 5.00 -1.41 9.27
N SER A 72 5.97 -1.55 8.36
CA SER A 72 7.20 -2.28 8.63
C SER A 72 7.96 -1.68 9.82
N LEU A 73 8.05 -0.36 9.90
CA LEU A 73 8.67 0.32 11.04
C LEU A 73 7.87 0.14 12.33
N LEU A 74 6.52 0.25 12.28
CA LEU A 74 5.67 -0.01 13.45
C LEU A 74 5.81 -1.44 13.98
N LYS A 75 6.01 -2.41 13.09
CA LYS A 75 6.32 -3.79 13.50
C LYS A 75 7.65 -3.89 14.25
N GLU A 76 8.66 -3.16 13.82
CA GLU A 76 9.97 -3.13 14.48
C GLU A 76 9.98 -2.27 15.77
N GLN A 77 9.09 -1.28 15.84
CA GLN A 77 8.90 -0.41 17.00
C GLN A 77 7.43 -0.40 17.45
N PRO A 78 6.91 -1.52 17.97
CA PRO A 78 5.50 -1.69 18.26
C PRO A 78 4.99 -0.69 19.31
N ILE A 79 3.68 -0.44 19.23
CA ILE A 79 2.95 0.49 20.09
C ILE A 79 2.65 -0.15 21.45
N ASN A 80 2.91 0.56 22.54
CA ASN A 80 2.55 0.11 23.88
C ASN A 80 1.05 0.35 24.14
N LEU A 81 0.26 -0.71 24.26
CA LEU A 81 -1.18 -0.62 24.47
C LEU A 81 -1.55 0.04 25.83
N ASN A 82 -0.67 0.00 26.82
CA ASN A 82 -0.93 0.57 28.14
C ASN A 82 -0.73 2.09 28.20
N THR A 83 0.04 2.68 27.28
CA THR A 83 0.36 4.12 27.30
C THR A 83 -0.14 4.89 26.09
N THR A 84 -0.43 4.20 25.00
CA THR A 84 -0.86 4.83 23.75
C THR A 84 -2.24 5.47 23.89
N ASP A 85 -2.51 6.46 23.10
CA ASP A 85 -3.85 7.08 22.98
C ASP A 85 -4.51 6.72 21.65
N LYS A 86 -5.63 7.39 21.37
CA LYS A 86 -6.37 7.24 20.11
C LYS A 86 -5.49 7.58 18.90
N GLU A 87 -4.69 8.64 18.96
CA GLU A 87 -3.81 9.04 17.84
C GLU A 87 -2.71 8.00 17.58
N GLY A 88 -2.14 7.42 18.63
CA GLY A 88 -1.17 6.35 18.50
C GLY A 88 -1.77 5.11 17.83
N LEU A 89 -3.01 4.74 18.18
CA LEU A 89 -3.70 3.58 17.58
C LEU A 89 -4.18 3.85 16.15
N LEU A 90 -4.49 5.10 15.78
CA LEU A 90 -4.80 5.50 14.41
C LEU A 90 -3.62 5.34 13.44
N GLN A 91 -2.40 5.12 13.93
CA GLN A 91 -1.27 4.70 13.10
C GLN A 91 -1.46 3.29 12.52
N LEU A 92 -2.38 2.48 13.09
CA LEU A 92 -2.79 1.17 12.57
C LEU A 92 -3.99 1.36 11.61
N PRO A 93 -3.76 1.50 10.30
CA PRO A 93 -4.79 1.97 9.38
C PRO A 93 -5.89 0.94 9.10
N PHE A 94 -5.72 -0.29 9.55
CA PHE A 94 -6.69 -1.37 9.44
C PHE A 94 -7.67 -1.43 10.62
N LEU A 95 -7.45 -0.66 11.69
CA LEU A 95 -8.40 -0.53 12.79
C LEU A 95 -9.41 0.57 12.50
N SER A 96 -10.69 0.28 12.73
CA SER A 96 -11.73 1.31 12.74
C SER A 96 -11.66 2.13 14.04
N GLU A 97 -12.20 3.35 14.03
CA GLU A 97 -12.27 4.14 15.25
C GLU A 97 -13.12 3.48 16.32
N GLU A 98 -14.21 2.80 15.95
CA GLU A 98 -15.03 2.03 16.88
C GLU A 98 -14.22 0.95 17.60
N GLN A 99 -13.36 0.24 16.84
CA GLN A 99 -12.47 -0.77 17.41
C GLN A 99 -11.44 -0.15 18.35
N ILE A 100 -10.88 1.01 17.98
CA ILE A 100 -9.95 1.77 18.83
C ILE A 100 -10.65 2.25 20.11
N ASP A 101 -11.83 2.83 20.00
CA ASP A 101 -12.60 3.33 21.14
C ASP A 101 -13.00 2.16 22.07
N SER A 102 -13.36 0.99 21.52
CA SER A 102 -13.65 -0.21 22.31
C SER A 102 -12.40 -0.72 23.06
N LEU A 103 -11.22 -0.66 22.44
CA LEU A 103 -9.95 -1.01 23.08
C LEU A 103 -9.63 -0.05 24.24
N LEU A 104 -9.78 1.26 24.00
CA LEU A 104 -9.51 2.29 25.00
C LEU A 104 -10.50 2.18 26.18
N ALA A 105 -11.78 1.92 25.91
CA ALA A 105 -12.82 1.70 26.93
C ALA A 105 -12.50 0.44 27.77
N TYR A 106 -12.10 -0.66 27.14
CA TYR A 106 -11.67 -1.87 27.85
C TYR A 106 -10.47 -1.59 28.75
N ARG A 107 -9.45 -0.87 28.24
CA ARG A 107 -8.29 -0.46 29.06
C ARG A 107 -8.71 0.43 30.23
N GLN A 108 -9.62 1.36 30.06
CA GLN A 108 -10.10 2.22 31.12
C GLN A 108 -10.81 1.41 32.22
N MET A 109 -11.63 0.42 31.84
CA MET A 109 -12.32 -0.47 32.77
C MET A 109 -11.35 -1.38 33.54
N LYS A 110 -10.35 -1.93 32.89
CA LYS A 110 -9.36 -2.86 33.49
C LYS A 110 -8.13 -2.17 34.07
N ARG A 111 -7.99 -0.85 33.87
CA ARG A 111 -6.84 0.00 34.20
C ARG A 111 -5.62 -0.22 33.32
N HIS A 112 -5.27 -1.46 32.99
CA HIS A 112 -4.16 -1.81 32.09
C HIS A 112 -4.36 -3.23 31.53
N PHE A 113 -3.70 -3.50 30.41
CA PHE A 113 -3.58 -4.84 29.85
C PHE A 113 -2.43 -5.59 30.53
N LEU A 114 -2.62 -6.86 30.83
CA LEU A 114 -1.60 -7.78 31.32
C LEU A 114 -0.97 -8.59 30.18
N THR A 115 -1.80 -8.98 29.21
CA THR A 115 -1.37 -9.78 28.04
C THR A 115 -2.07 -9.35 26.76
N LEU A 116 -1.46 -9.62 25.60
CA LEU A 116 -2.11 -9.43 24.29
C LEU A 116 -3.32 -10.36 24.09
N GLY A 117 -3.39 -11.47 24.81
CA GLY A 117 -4.53 -12.37 24.79
C GLY A 117 -5.85 -11.71 25.20
N GLU A 118 -5.80 -10.62 25.99
CA GLU A 118 -7.00 -9.87 26.40
C GLU A 118 -7.70 -9.16 25.24
N LEU A 119 -7.06 -8.99 24.08
CA LEU A 119 -7.70 -8.46 22.89
C LEU A 119 -8.93 -9.30 22.45
N GLN A 120 -9.01 -10.57 22.86
CA GLN A 120 -10.17 -11.42 22.59
C GLN A 120 -11.46 -10.98 23.31
N PHE A 121 -11.36 -10.20 24.38
CA PHE A 121 -12.50 -9.70 25.14
C PHE A 121 -13.02 -8.35 24.65
N ILE A 122 -12.36 -7.75 23.65
CA ILE A 122 -12.76 -6.46 23.08
C ILE A 122 -13.90 -6.69 22.09
N SER A 123 -15.02 -6.04 22.33
CA SER A 123 -16.19 -6.13 21.45
C SER A 123 -15.89 -5.57 20.05
N GLY A 124 -16.43 -6.23 19.00
CA GLY A 124 -16.27 -5.79 17.61
C GLY A 124 -14.94 -6.16 16.95
N TRP A 125 -14.11 -6.97 17.62
CA TRP A 125 -12.83 -7.45 17.09
C TRP A 125 -12.94 -8.91 16.61
N ASP A 126 -12.77 -9.12 15.31
CA ASP A 126 -12.61 -10.47 14.75
C ASP A 126 -11.22 -11.05 15.04
N ALA A 127 -11.05 -12.35 14.85
CA ALA A 127 -9.80 -13.04 15.15
C ALA A 127 -8.61 -12.50 14.29
N LEU A 128 -8.88 -12.15 13.03
CA LEU A 128 -7.87 -11.63 12.11
C LEU A 128 -7.38 -10.24 12.56
N THR A 129 -8.30 -9.35 12.94
CA THR A 129 -7.98 -8.02 13.47
C THR A 129 -7.11 -8.13 14.72
N ARG A 130 -7.42 -9.05 15.65
CA ARG A 130 -6.60 -9.29 16.86
C ARG A 130 -5.20 -9.75 16.50
N ARG A 131 -5.08 -10.74 15.61
CA ARG A 131 -3.79 -11.27 15.17
C ARG A 131 -2.93 -10.20 14.48
N PHE A 132 -3.51 -9.42 13.58
CA PHE A 132 -2.77 -8.35 12.91
C PHE A 132 -2.36 -7.26 13.89
N THR A 133 -3.22 -6.88 14.84
CA THR A 133 -2.86 -5.90 15.86
C THR A 133 -1.68 -6.37 16.71
N SER A 134 -1.60 -7.65 17.04
CA SER A 134 -0.49 -8.21 17.81
C SER A 134 0.88 -8.10 17.12
N LEU A 135 0.91 -7.95 15.79
CA LEU A 135 2.17 -7.70 15.06
C LEU A 135 2.76 -6.32 15.36
N PHE A 136 1.93 -5.35 15.73
CA PHE A 136 2.29 -3.93 15.85
C PHE A 136 2.18 -3.39 17.28
N THR A 137 1.82 -4.23 18.23
CA THR A 137 1.59 -3.79 19.60
C THR A 137 2.29 -4.68 20.62
N TYR A 138 2.52 -4.14 21.81
CA TYR A 138 3.05 -4.87 22.95
C TYR A 138 2.47 -4.33 24.26
N ILE A 139 2.62 -5.11 25.33
CA ILE A 139 2.28 -4.71 26.69
C ILE A 139 3.54 -4.27 27.41
N GLY A 140 3.57 -3.03 27.87
CA GLY A 140 4.68 -2.46 28.61
C GLY A 140 4.21 -1.66 29.82
N ASP A 141 5.17 -1.20 30.63
CA ASP A 141 4.90 -0.46 31.86
C ASP A 141 4.18 0.86 31.62
N THR A 142 3.37 1.27 32.61
CA THR A 142 2.59 2.51 32.61
C THR A 142 3.35 3.70 33.21
N LEU A 143 4.48 3.48 33.90
CA LEU A 143 5.20 4.51 34.65
C LEU A 143 5.75 5.63 33.75
N GLN A 144 5.33 6.85 34.03
CA GLN A 144 5.80 8.08 33.40
C GLN A 144 6.69 8.84 34.38
N ALA A 145 7.98 8.59 34.40
CA ALA A 145 8.92 9.45 35.12
C ALA A 145 9.28 10.68 34.26
N ARG A 146 9.39 11.85 34.90
CA ARG A 146 10.01 13.02 34.25
C ARG A 146 11.50 12.73 34.08
N THR A 147 12.00 12.78 32.86
CA THR A 147 13.38 12.46 32.50
C THR A 147 14.02 13.61 31.75
N SER A 148 15.33 13.81 31.94
CA SER A 148 16.12 14.81 31.20
C SER A 148 16.23 14.40 29.70
N PHE A 149 16.61 15.32 28.82
CA PHE A 149 16.82 15.03 27.40
C PHE A 149 17.89 13.94 27.19
N LYS A 150 18.99 14.00 27.94
CA LYS A 150 20.04 12.98 27.89
C LYS A 150 19.50 11.59 28.25
N GLU A 151 18.68 11.50 29.29
CA GLU A 151 18.05 10.24 29.69
C GLU A 151 17.04 9.76 28.67
N LYS A 152 16.26 10.67 28.03
CA LYS A 152 15.35 10.30 26.96
C LYS A 152 16.10 9.68 25.79
N PHE A 153 17.25 10.27 25.41
CA PHE A 153 18.09 9.75 24.34
C PHE A 153 18.67 8.37 24.68
N THR A 154 19.20 8.19 25.87
CA THR A 154 19.79 6.90 26.29
C THR A 154 18.76 5.80 26.55
N ARG A 155 17.53 6.17 26.96
CA ARG A 155 16.41 5.23 27.19
C ARG A 155 15.52 5.03 25.98
N GLY A 156 15.69 5.84 24.94
CA GLY A 156 14.97 5.71 23.69
C GLY A 156 15.35 4.45 22.91
N ARG A 157 14.56 4.12 21.93
CA ARG A 157 14.84 3.02 21.00
C ARG A 157 15.56 3.57 19.79
N HIS A 158 16.73 3.03 19.49
CA HIS A 158 17.51 3.32 18.31
C HIS A 158 17.40 2.14 17.34
N LEU A 159 17.05 2.40 16.12
CA LEU A 159 16.98 1.42 15.05
C LEU A 159 17.86 1.90 13.90
N PHE A 160 18.87 1.13 13.57
CA PHE A 160 19.66 1.32 12.36
C PHE A 160 19.46 0.11 11.45
N GLU A 161 19.14 0.33 10.20
CA GLU A 161 18.94 -0.73 9.24
C GLU A 161 19.50 -0.38 7.87
N SER A 162 20.02 -1.39 7.19
CA SER A 162 20.50 -1.25 5.81
C SER A 162 20.13 -2.48 5.01
N ARG A 163 19.72 -2.28 3.76
CA ARG A 163 19.46 -3.32 2.79
C ARG A 163 20.25 -3.05 1.51
N LEU A 164 20.86 -4.09 1.00
CA LEU A 164 21.57 -4.11 -0.27
C LEU A 164 20.90 -5.12 -1.22
N ASP A 165 20.49 -4.66 -2.39
CA ASP A 165 19.92 -5.49 -3.44
C ASP A 165 20.96 -5.67 -4.55
N ILE A 166 21.28 -6.91 -4.89
CA ILE A 166 22.34 -7.32 -5.81
C ILE A 166 21.73 -8.14 -6.93
N PRO A 167 21.40 -7.56 -8.10
CA PRO A 167 20.98 -8.34 -9.24
C PRO A 167 22.16 -9.15 -9.79
N THR A 168 21.92 -10.44 -10.08
CA THR A 168 22.95 -11.34 -10.64
C THR A 168 23.01 -11.30 -12.16
N TYR A 169 22.22 -10.45 -12.78
CA TYR A 169 22.15 -10.20 -14.22
C TYR A 169 22.62 -8.79 -14.57
N LYS A 170 22.93 -8.59 -15.84
CA LYS A 170 23.21 -7.25 -16.40
C LYS A 170 22.09 -6.84 -17.32
N ARG A 171 21.64 -5.59 -17.17
CA ARG A 171 20.68 -4.94 -18.06
C ARG A 171 21.44 -4.30 -19.23
N LYS A 172 20.77 -4.05 -20.33
CA LYS A 172 21.33 -3.30 -21.46
C LYS A 172 21.93 -1.97 -21.02
N GLY A 173 21.23 -1.25 -20.12
CA GLY A 173 21.72 0.01 -19.55
C GLY A 173 23.00 -0.12 -18.73
N ASP A 174 23.27 -1.27 -18.09
CA ASP A 174 24.49 -1.50 -17.30
C ASP A 174 25.73 -1.77 -18.21
N THR A 175 25.52 -2.12 -19.47
CA THR A 175 26.59 -2.50 -20.42
C THR A 175 26.78 -1.50 -21.54
N GLN A 176 25.82 -0.62 -21.80
CA GLN A 176 25.85 0.34 -22.89
C GLN A 176 26.75 1.52 -22.54
N GLN A 177 27.85 1.72 -23.31
CA GLN A 177 28.81 2.80 -23.05
C GLN A 177 28.24 4.21 -23.28
N LYS A 178 27.40 4.40 -24.29
CA LYS A 178 26.81 5.70 -24.63
C LYS A 178 25.30 5.67 -24.39
N GLY A 179 24.82 6.55 -23.50
CA GLY A 179 23.38 6.62 -23.11
C GLY A 179 22.92 5.52 -22.17
N GLY A 180 23.85 4.73 -21.61
CA GLY A 180 23.58 3.74 -20.55
C GLY A 180 23.46 4.36 -19.16
N TYR A 181 23.44 3.50 -18.15
CA TYR A 181 23.39 3.92 -16.75
C TYR A 181 24.73 4.45 -16.27
N LEU A 182 24.69 5.49 -15.44
CA LEU A 182 25.85 6.20 -14.91
C LEU A 182 26.46 5.52 -13.69
N GLY A 183 25.67 4.77 -12.95
CA GLY A 183 26.08 4.07 -11.73
C GLY A 183 26.06 2.55 -11.87
N ASN A 184 26.47 1.88 -10.79
CA ASN A 184 26.43 0.43 -10.71
C ASN A 184 24.99 -0.10 -10.55
N ASN A 185 24.81 -1.40 -10.75
CA ASN A 185 23.51 -2.06 -10.66
C ASN A 185 23.02 -2.37 -9.23
N LEU A 186 23.76 -1.95 -8.20
CA LEU A 186 23.38 -2.17 -6.80
C LEU A 186 22.34 -1.14 -6.37
N LYS A 187 21.28 -1.58 -5.64
CA LYS A 187 20.37 -0.71 -4.92
C LYS A 187 20.68 -0.80 -3.42
N ASN A 188 20.76 0.35 -2.76
CA ASN A 188 20.94 0.42 -1.32
C ASN A 188 19.90 1.33 -0.67
N ILE A 189 19.39 0.90 0.47
CA ILE A 189 18.57 1.72 1.34
C ILE A 189 19.09 1.60 2.77
N THR A 190 19.38 2.74 3.40
CA THR A 190 19.89 2.82 4.76
C THR A 190 19.02 3.77 5.58
N ARG A 191 18.64 3.36 6.77
CA ARG A 191 17.76 4.13 7.64
C ARG A 191 18.28 4.15 9.06
N TYR A 192 18.07 5.27 9.71
CA TYR A 192 18.18 5.38 11.15
C TYR A 192 16.90 5.98 11.72
N HIS A 193 16.42 5.41 12.79
CA HIS A 193 15.21 5.86 13.46
C HIS A 193 15.39 5.81 14.97
N PHE A 194 15.12 6.94 15.61
CA PHE A 194 15.08 7.09 17.06
C PHE A 194 13.65 7.37 17.52
N LYS A 195 13.19 6.71 18.56
CA LYS A 195 11.91 6.97 19.20
C LYS A 195 12.00 6.88 20.71
N TYR A 196 11.58 7.92 21.41
CA TYR A 196 11.37 7.92 22.84
C TYR A 196 9.90 8.10 23.16
N LYS A 197 9.22 7.01 23.56
CA LYS A 197 7.75 6.98 23.76
C LYS A 197 7.03 7.57 22.54
N ASP A 198 5.99 8.34 22.78
CA ASP A 198 5.30 9.12 21.74
C ASP A 198 5.73 10.61 21.78
N GLU A 199 6.80 10.95 22.49
CA GLU A 199 7.23 12.31 22.74
C GLU A 199 8.22 12.83 21.69
N ILE A 200 9.28 12.07 21.43
CA ILE A 200 10.35 12.46 20.51
C ILE A 200 10.58 11.34 19.50
N GLU A 201 10.62 11.72 18.24
CA GLU A 201 10.94 10.82 17.15
C GLU A 201 11.78 11.57 16.12
N PHE A 202 12.91 11.00 15.69
CA PHE A 202 13.67 11.53 14.58
C PHE A 202 14.34 10.41 13.79
N GLY A 203 14.67 10.70 12.54
CA GLY A 203 15.32 9.72 11.69
C GLY A 203 15.71 10.26 10.34
N PHE A 204 16.44 9.43 9.62
CA PHE A 204 16.77 9.69 8.23
C PHE A 204 16.66 8.42 7.38
N THR A 205 16.41 8.63 6.10
CA THR A 205 16.42 7.59 5.06
C THR A 205 17.35 8.05 3.93
N LEU A 206 18.23 7.16 3.52
CA LEU A 206 19.16 7.34 2.42
C LEU A 206 18.92 6.23 1.41
N GLU A 207 18.72 6.56 0.14
CA GLU A 207 18.49 5.58 -0.91
C GLU A 207 19.31 5.89 -2.16
N LYS A 208 19.76 4.84 -2.80
CA LYS A 208 20.39 4.83 -4.12
C LYS A 208 19.76 3.72 -4.94
N ASP A 209 19.15 4.07 -6.06
CA ASP A 209 18.61 3.08 -7.00
C ASP A 209 19.67 2.43 -7.88
N ALA A 210 19.33 1.25 -8.39
CA ALA A 210 20.21 0.49 -9.28
C ALA A 210 20.38 1.23 -10.62
N GLY A 211 21.61 1.62 -10.93
CA GLY A 211 21.98 2.39 -12.13
C GLY A 211 22.26 3.88 -11.83
N GLU A 212 21.99 4.35 -10.62
CA GLU A 212 22.30 5.73 -10.24
C GLU A 212 23.76 5.90 -9.83
N PRO A 213 24.35 7.07 -10.11
CA PRO A 213 25.73 7.37 -9.67
C PRO A 213 25.76 7.56 -8.15
N PHE A 214 26.86 7.11 -7.52
CA PHE A 214 27.15 7.29 -6.11
C PHE A 214 28.30 8.27 -5.94
N ALA A 215 28.10 9.38 -5.26
CA ALA A 215 29.09 10.43 -4.99
C ALA A 215 29.83 10.90 -6.26
N SER A 216 29.15 10.93 -7.41
CA SER A 216 29.75 11.28 -8.69
C SER A 216 28.74 11.94 -9.63
N GLN A 217 29.19 12.50 -10.74
CA GLN A 217 28.35 13.10 -11.78
C GLN A 217 27.44 14.26 -11.29
N GLY A 218 27.89 15.03 -10.30
CA GLY A 218 27.09 16.11 -9.70
C GLY A 218 25.98 15.65 -8.75
N ASN A 219 25.92 14.36 -8.47
CA ASN A 219 25.01 13.80 -7.47
C ASN A 219 25.63 13.79 -6.08
N ASN A 220 24.81 13.92 -5.06
CA ASN A 220 25.17 13.69 -3.67
C ASN A 220 25.59 12.23 -3.45
N ILE A 221 26.05 11.90 -2.23
CA ILE A 221 26.39 10.51 -1.89
C ILE A 221 25.25 9.55 -2.18
N PHE A 222 24.03 9.91 -1.78
CA PHE A 222 22.79 9.19 -2.10
C PHE A 222 21.85 10.08 -2.91
N ASP A 223 21.13 9.52 -3.86
CA ASP A 223 20.22 10.27 -4.72
C ASP A 223 19.02 10.78 -3.94
N HIS A 224 18.37 9.93 -3.16
CA HIS A 224 17.31 10.31 -2.23
C HIS A 224 17.81 10.43 -0.80
N GLN A 225 17.42 11.51 -0.15
CA GLN A 225 17.72 11.80 1.25
C GLN A 225 16.48 12.38 1.92
N SER A 226 16.00 11.74 2.97
CA SER A 226 14.91 12.21 3.81
C SER A 226 15.37 12.34 5.25
N LEU A 227 14.92 13.39 5.93
CA LEU A 227 15.22 13.67 7.34
C LEU A 227 13.98 14.23 8.01
N PHE A 228 13.72 13.82 9.25
CA PHE A 228 12.65 14.39 10.06
C PHE A 228 12.98 14.44 11.54
N LEU A 229 12.32 15.36 12.25
CA LEU A 229 12.28 15.48 13.69
C LEU A 229 10.85 15.79 14.13
N GLN A 230 10.26 14.94 14.96
CA GLN A 230 8.95 15.17 15.55
C GLN A 230 9.05 15.29 17.07
N TYR A 231 8.32 16.26 17.61
CA TYR A 231 8.13 16.44 19.04
C TYR A 231 6.65 16.58 19.36
N ASN A 232 6.18 15.77 20.29
CA ASN A 232 4.85 15.87 20.88
C ASN A 232 4.98 16.29 22.34
N SER A 233 4.34 17.38 22.73
CA SER A 233 4.38 17.82 24.14
C SER A 233 3.77 16.75 25.06
N PRO A 234 4.27 16.57 26.29
CA PRO A 234 3.70 15.64 27.24
C PRO A 234 2.21 15.90 27.55
N SER A 235 1.78 17.17 27.46
CA SER A 235 0.38 17.57 27.59
C SER A 235 -0.48 17.26 26.34
N LYS A 236 0.15 16.81 25.23
CA LYS A 236 -0.46 16.58 23.91
C LYS A 236 -1.14 17.81 23.28
N LYS A 237 -0.91 19.00 23.85
CA LYS A 237 -1.41 20.26 23.31
C LYS A 237 -0.67 20.72 22.06
N TYR A 238 0.63 20.45 22.00
CA TYR A 238 1.51 20.91 20.94
C TYR A 238 2.19 19.73 20.25
N LYS A 239 2.19 19.75 18.93
CA LYS A 239 2.90 18.79 18.10
C LYS A 239 3.68 19.54 17.03
N TYR A 240 4.97 19.28 16.91
CA TYR A 240 5.88 19.88 15.94
C TYR A 240 6.48 18.78 15.08
N LEU A 241 6.64 19.06 13.80
CA LEU A 241 7.38 18.21 12.89
C LEU A 241 8.21 19.09 11.97
N LEU A 242 9.51 18.80 11.90
CA LEU A 242 10.47 19.47 11.01
C LEU A 242 11.05 18.44 10.04
N GLY A 243 11.34 18.87 8.82
CA GLY A 243 11.88 18.02 7.76
C GLY A 243 10.81 17.46 6.85
N ASP A 244 10.87 16.16 6.53
CA ASP A 244 10.00 15.51 5.56
C ASP A 244 8.76 14.91 6.23
N TYR A 245 7.59 15.21 5.68
CA TYR A 245 6.32 14.80 6.25
C TYR A 245 5.24 14.55 5.21
N THR A 246 4.22 13.81 5.60
CA THR A 246 2.99 13.62 4.83
C THR A 246 1.79 14.18 5.59
N LEU A 247 0.81 14.69 4.84
CA LEU A 247 -0.44 15.26 5.35
C LEU A 247 -1.64 14.54 4.74
N ASN A 248 -2.70 14.43 5.52
CA ASN A 248 -4.02 14.02 5.06
C ASN A 248 -5.08 14.87 5.74
N PHE A 249 -6.09 15.32 5.00
CA PHE A 249 -7.21 16.09 5.52
C PHE A 249 -8.52 15.65 4.87
N GLY A 250 -9.56 15.48 5.67
CA GLY A 250 -10.88 15.06 5.23
C GLY A 250 -10.87 13.71 4.50
N GLU A 251 -11.52 13.68 3.35
CA GLU A 251 -11.55 12.54 2.43
C GLU A 251 -10.37 12.55 1.44
N GLY A 252 -9.48 13.55 1.52
CA GLY A 252 -8.32 13.72 0.66
C GLY A 252 -8.60 14.45 -0.64
N LEU A 253 -9.71 15.20 -0.72
CA LEU A 253 -10.05 15.95 -1.93
C LEU A 253 -9.17 17.19 -2.12
N LEU A 254 -8.71 17.80 -1.03
CA LEU A 254 -7.83 18.97 -1.05
C LEU A 254 -6.36 18.57 -0.83
N ILE A 255 -6.11 17.86 0.25
CA ILE A 255 -4.81 17.34 0.66
C ILE A 255 -5.03 15.91 1.12
N GLY A 256 -4.44 14.95 0.42
CA GLY A 256 -4.71 13.56 0.70
C GLY A 256 -3.52 12.65 0.55
N LYS A 257 -3.74 11.45 1.01
CA LYS A 257 -2.94 10.28 0.75
C LYS A 257 -3.89 9.14 0.43
N ASN A 258 -3.49 8.25 -0.45
CA ASN A 258 -4.30 7.08 -0.82
C ASN A 258 -4.86 6.39 0.42
N ALA A 259 -6.15 6.06 0.38
CA ALA A 259 -6.77 5.35 1.48
C ALA A 259 -6.19 3.94 1.59
N PHE A 260 -5.86 3.53 2.81
CA PHE A 260 -5.35 2.20 3.11
C PHE A 260 -6.32 1.11 2.60
N GLY A 261 -5.81 0.21 1.75
CA GLY A 261 -6.60 -0.89 1.21
C GLY A 261 -7.72 -0.46 0.24
N GLY A 262 -7.67 0.77 -0.30
CA GLY A 262 -8.62 1.26 -1.30
C GLY A 262 -10.08 1.08 -0.91
N GLN A 263 -10.91 0.58 -1.84
CA GLN A 263 -12.33 0.29 -1.62
C GLN A 263 -12.57 -0.75 -0.52
N LEU A 264 -11.71 -1.78 -0.41
CA LEU A 264 -11.78 -2.76 0.68
C LEU A 264 -11.54 -2.11 2.04
N GLY A 265 -10.66 -1.13 2.10
CA GLY A 265 -10.40 -0.32 3.30
C GLY A 265 -11.65 0.38 3.82
N LEU A 266 -12.57 0.82 2.94
CA LEU A 266 -13.84 1.43 3.34
C LEU A 266 -14.76 0.46 4.09
N LEU A 267 -14.72 -0.83 3.78
CA LEU A 267 -15.51 -1.84 4.50
C LEU A 267 -14.94 -2.13 5.89
N ASN A 268 -13.62 -2.06 6.04
CA ASN A 268 -12.91 -2.48 7.25
C ASN A 268 -12.61 -1.34 8.21
N ALA A 269 -12.28 -0.16 7.70
CA ALA A 269 -11.96 1.03 8.49
C ALA A 269 -12.66 2.27 7.90
N PRO A 270 -13.98 2.39 8.08
CA PRO A 270 -14.80 3.37 7.36
C PRO A 270 -14.50 4.83 7.72
N SER A 271 -13.82 5.08 8.83
CA SER A 271 -13.63 6.45 9.30
C SER A 271 -12.26 6.66 9.93
N ARG A 272 -11.60 7.77 9.59
CA ARG A 272 -10.28 8.19 10.11
C ARG A 272 -10.38 9.60 10.68
N SER A 273 -9.36 10.05 11.43
CA SER A 273 -9.24 11.45 11.86
C SER A 273 -9.28 12.39 10.66
N LEU A 274 -9.92 13.56 10.81
CA LEU A 274 -10.03 14.56 9.75
C LEU A 274 -8.65 15.10 9.32
N SER A 275 -7.74 15.33 10.27
CA SER A 275 -6.40 15.81 9.98
C SER A 275 -5.36 14.89 10.59
N GLN A 276 -4.44 14.43 9.77
CA GLN A 276 -3.29 13.64 10.19
C GLN A 276 -2.04 14.12 9.51
N PHE A 277 -0.96 14.26 10.28
CA PHE A 277 0.36 14.39 9.73
C PHE A 277 1.33 13.46 10.43
N ARG A 278 2.28 12.96 9.67
CA ARG A 278 3.30 12.05 10.16
C ARG A 278 4.62 12.28 9.44
N PRO A 279 5.75 11.92 10.07
CA PRO A 279 7.03 11.91 9.38
C PRO A 279 6.97 11.07 8.10
N HIS A 280 7.61 11.55 7.05
CA HIS A 280 7.91 10.76 5.87
C HIS A 280 9.15 9.92 6.19
N ARG A 281 8.98 8.61 6.21
CA ARG A 281 10.04 7.65 6.57
C ARG A 281 10.47 6.79 5.39
N GLY A 282 9.76 6.96 4.28
CA GLY A 282 9.89 6.14 3.08
C GLY A 282 10.94 6.65 2.12
N ALA A 283 11.08 5.89 1.02
CA ALA A 283 11.87 6.22 -0.13
C ALA A 283 11.02 6.74 -1.31
N ASP A 284 9.79 7.17 -1.06
CA ASP A 284 8.97 7.86 -2.06
C ASP A 284 9.49 9.29 -2.23
N GLU A 285 9.99 9.60 -3.42
CA GLU A 285 10.61 10.88 -3.73
C GLU A 285 9.62 11.96 -4.15
N HIS A 286 8.35 11.64 -4.28
CA HIS A 286 7.36 12.57 -4.82
C HIS A 286 6.26 12.97 -3.82
N HIS A 287 5.65 12.03 -3.12
CA HIS A 287 4.42 12.27 -2.35
C HIS A 287 4.68 12.65 -0.90
N PHE A 288 5.49 13.67 -0.65
CA PHE A 288 5.76 14.23 0.67
C PHE A 288 5.94 15.75 0.62
N TYR A 289 5.95 16.39 1.78
CA TYR A 289 6.27 17.80 1.99
C TYR A 289 7.61 17.91 2.71
N ARG A 290 8.37 18.97 2.49
CA ARG A 290 9.64 19.24 3.17
C ARG A 290 9.63 20.63 3.79
N GLY A 291 9.69 20.71 5.12
CA GLY A 291 9.60 21.98 5.84
C GLY A 291 9.18 21.80 7.28
N ALA A 292 8.05 22.40 7.68
CA ALA A 292 7.59 22.38 9.06
C ALA A 292 6.08 22.24 9.17
N VAL A 293 5.64 21.52 10.21
CA VAL A 293 4.24 21.44 10.64
C VAL A 293 4.17 21.79 12.12
N TYR A 294 3.17 22.57 12.48
CA TYR A 294 2.81 22.86 13.84
C TYR A 294 1.33 22.55 14.06
N SER A 295 0.99 21.86 15.13
CA SER A 295 -0.39 21.61 15.52
C SER A 295 -0.63 21.99 16.98
N TYR A 296 -1.70 22.72 17.23
CA TYR A 296 -2.17 23.09 18.55
C TYR A 296 -3.55 22.50 18.78
N THR A 297 -3.72 21.80 19.90
CA THR A 297 -5.00 21.20 20.32
C THR A 297 -5.43 21.80 21.66
N HIS A 298 -6.64 22.34 21.71
CA HIS A 298 -7.21 22.89 22.92
C HIS A 298 -8.68 22.47 23.04
N HIS A 299 -8.99 21.66 24.05
CA HIS A 299 -10.33 21.10 24.28
C HIS A 299 -10.87 20.40 23.02
N ASN A 300 -11.87 21.01 22.38
CA ASN A 300 -12.58 20.50 21.20
C ASN A 300 -12.08 21.13 19.88
N PHE A 301 -11.02 21.94 19.92
CA PHE A 301 -10.47 22.64 18.75
C PHE A 301 -9.04 22.19 18.49
N ARG A 302 -8.70 21.98 17.21
CA ARG A 302 -7.34 21.75 16.73
C ARG A 302 -7.06 22.66 15.54
N ILE A 303 -5.89 23.27 15.51
CA ILE A 303 -5.37 23.97 14.36
C ILE A 303 -4.02 23.39 14.00
N THR A 304 -3.82 23.17 12.71
CA THR A 304 -2.55 22.66 12.15
C THR A 304 -2.13 23.60 11.03
N THR A 305 -0.95 24.17 11.14
CA THR A 305 -0.31 24.96 10.09
C THR A 305 0.88 24.22 9.52
N PHE A 306 1.11 24.38 8.24
CA PHE A 306 2.24 23.73 7.58
C PHE A 306 2.86 24.62 6.51
N ALA A 307 4.18 24.48 6.33
CA ALA A 307 4.94 25.12 5.29
C ALA A 307 5.90 24.10 4.67
N SER A 308 6.06 24.16 3.36
CA SER A 308 6.92 23.26 2.62
C SER A 308 7.61 23.99 1.47
N HIS A 309 8.88 23.72 1.27
CA HIS A 309 9.61 24.10 0.05
C HIS A 309 10.32 22.86 -0.51
N ARG A 310 10.08 22.57 -1.79
CA ARG A 310 10.62 21.38 -2.45
C ARG A 310 11.14 21.70 -3.84
N PHE A 311 12.15 20.94 -4.24
CA PHE A 311 12.57 20.79 -5.63
C PHE A 311 11.91 19.55 -6.22
N LEU A 312 11.48 19.65 -7.48
CA LEU A 312 10.76 18.63 -8.23
C LEU A 312 11.47 18.39 -9.56
N ASP A 313 11.36 17.18 -10.04
CA ASP A 313 11.91 16.80 -11.34
C ASP A 313 10.93 17.18 -12.44
N ALA A 314 11.40 17.95 -13.39
CA ALA A 314 10.57 18.41 -14.48
C ALA A 314 11.35 18.60 -15.78
N LYS A 315 10.68 18.36 -16.90
CA LYS A 315 11.16 18.78 -18.21
C LYS A 315 10.79 20.25 -18.43
N ILE A 316 11.81 21.09 -18.61
CA ILE A 316 11.62 22.52 -18.88
C ILE A 316 11.80 22.79 -20.37
N GLU A 317 10.79 23.40 -20.99
CA GLU A 317 10.84 23.89 -22.37
C GLU A 317 10.37 25.36 -22.39
N ASN A 318 11.14 26.25 -23.03
CA ASN A 318 10.84 27.67 -23.09
C ASN A 318 10.51 28.32 -21.73
N GLY A 319 11.24 27.94 -20.68
CA GLY A 319 11.03 28.45 -19.32
C GLY A 319 9.80 27.91 -18.59
N LYS A 320 9.08 26.95 -19.16
CA LYS A 320 7.87 26.33 -18.59
C LYS A 320 8.10 24.86 -18.30
N ALA A 321 7.48 24.35 -17.24
CA ALA A 321 7.46 22.93 -16.91
C ALA A 321 6.38 22.21 -17.72
N VAL A 322 6.80 21.43 -18.72
CA VAL A 322 5.89 20.72 -19.62
C VAL A 322 5.57 19.30 -19.15
N THR A 323 6.43 18.73 -18.30
CA THR A 323 6.22 17.38 -17.71
C THR A 323 6.85 17.38 -16.32
N CYS A 324 6.10 16.94 -15.31
CA CYS A 324 6.64 16.65 -13.98
C CYS A 324 6.84 15.12 -13.85
N TYR A 325 8.03 14.72 -13.42
CA TYR A 325 8.34 13.31 -13.19
C TYR A 325 8.11 12.93 -11.73
N THR A 326 7.61 11.72 -11.51
CA THR A 326 7.25 11.21 -10.18
C THR A 326 7.97 9.91 -9.81
N ASN A 327 8.90 9.45 -10.67
CA ASN A 327 9.56 8.16 -10.51
C ASN A 327 10.89 8.23 -9.74
N GLY A 328 11.45 9.43 -9.52
CA GLY A 328 12.68 9.64 -8.76
C GLY A 328 13.94 8.99 -9.36
N LEU A 329 13.95 8.61 -10.64
CA LEU A 329 15.06 7.89 -11.25
C LEU A 329 16.04 8.83 -11.95
N HIS A 330 17.34 8.75 -11.56
CA HIS A 330 18.43 9.59 -12.08
C HIS A 330 19.63 8.76 -12.55
N ARG A 331 19.35 7.77 -13.41
CA ARG A 331 20.31 6.74 -13.84
C ARG A 331 21.08 7.11 -15.11
N THR A 332 20.54 8.03 -15.91
CA THR A 332 21.11 8.47 -17.18
C THR A 332 21.33 9.99 -17.19
N TYR A 333 22.19 10.48 -18.10
CA TYR A 333 22.37 11.95 -18.28
C TYR A 333 21.06 12.65 -18.62
N ASP A 334 20.15 11.99 -19.35
CA ASP A 334 18.87 12.59 -19.71
C ASP A 334 17.94 12.68 -18.47
N GLU A 335 17.91 11.65 -17.63
CA GLU A 335 17.19 11.69 -16.36
C GLU A 335 17.75 12.77 -15.41
N LEU A 336 19.09 12.88 -15.29
CA LEU A 336 19.76 13.91 -14.47
C LEU A 336 19.47 15.35 -14.90
N LYS A 337 19.29 15.62 -16.20
CA LYS A 337 18.95 16.96 -16.70
C LYS A 337 17.61 17.49 -16.16
N HIS A 338 16.72 16.59 -15.78
CA HIS A 338 15.39 16.92 -15.28
C HIS A 338 15.32 17.01 -13.76
N LYS A 339 16.40 16.61 -13.06
CA LYS A 339 16.48 16.60 -11.60
C LYS A 339 16.43 17.99 -11.02
N ASN A 340 15.54 18.23 -10.06
CA ASN A 340 15.42 19.47 -9.30
C ASN A 340 15.24 20.74 -10.16
N THR A 341 14.63 20.64 -11.33
CA THR A 341 14.49 21.74 -12.29
C THR A 341 13.29 22.65 -12.05
N LEU A 342 12.36 22.23 -11.22
CA LEU A 342 11.18 22.98 -10.78
C LEU A 342 11.18 23.05 -9.26
N SER A 343 10.77 24.17 -8.67
CA SER A 343 10.54 24.25 -7.24
C SER A 343 9.12 24.70 -6.90
N ASN A 344 8.63 24.30 -5.73
CA ASN A 344 7.40 24.82 -5.19
C ASN A 344 7.52 25.20 -3.71
N ALA A 345 6.82 26.27 -3.34
CA ALA A 345 6.60 26.66 -1.95
C ALA A 345 5.11 26.53 -1.63
N THR A 346 4.79 25.82 -0.57
CA THR A 346 3.41 25.55 -0.15
C THR A 346 3.21 25.95 1.29
N PHE A 347 2.12 26.67 1.57
CA PHE A 347 1.66 27.01 2.90
C PHE A 347 0.19 26.64 3.05
N GLY A 348 -0.21 26.18 4.22
CA GLY A 348 -1.62 25.86 4.47
C GLY A 348 -1.99 25.81 5.95
N VAL A 349 -3.29 25.86 6.16
CA VAL A 349 -3.93 25.82 7.49
C VAL A 349 -5.09 24.82 7.45
N LEU A 350 -5.12 23.96 8.46
CA LEU A 350 -6.18 22.98 8.69
C LEU A 350 -6.73 23.21 10.09
N SER A 351 -8.03 23.38 10.23
CA SER A 351 -8.71 23.55 11.51
C SER A 351 -9.77 22.49 11.71
N GLU A 352 -9.91 22.03 12.93
CA GLU A 352 -10.93 21.06 13.32
C GLU A 352 -11.63 21.53 14.59
N ILE A 353 -12.94 21.34 14.64
CA ILE A 353 -13.75 21.59 15.83
C ILE A 353 -14.71 20.43 16.06
N HIS A 354 -14.74 19.93 17.29
CA HIS A 354 -15.73 18.96 17.73
C HIS A 354 -16.96 19.69 18.31
N HIS A 355 -18.13 19.50 17.68
CA HIS A 355 -19.37 20.07 18.14
C HIS A 355 -20.54 19.10 17.97
N LYS A 356 -21.30 18.85 19.05
CA LYS A 356 -22.53 18.01 19.06
C LYS A 356 -22.33 16.63 18.39
N GLY A 357 -21.21 15.96 18.66
CA GLY A 357 -20.94 14.63 18.12
C GLY A 357 -20.50 14.60 16.65
N ILE A 358 -20.17 15.76 16.09
CA ILE A 358 -19.60 15.89 14.74
C ILE A 358 -18.26 16.62 14.83
N ASN A 359 -17.26 16.10 14.17
CA ASN A 359 -16.01 16.80 13.91
C ASN A 359 -16.16 17.55 12.58
N TRP A 360 -16.04 18.85 12.62
CA TRP A 360 -16.00 19.73 11.45
C TRP A 360 -14.57 20.13 11.16
N GLY A 361 -14.19 20.18 9.90
CA GLY A 361 -12.87 20.59 9.46
C GLY A 361 -12.94 21.62 8.35
N LEU A 362 -12.11 22.65 8.44
CA LEU A 362 -11.90 23.64 7.38
C LEU A 362 -10.42 23.64 7.04
N GLY A 363 -10.10 23.42 5.77
CA GLY A 363 -8.72 23.37 5.26
C GLY A 363 -8.51 24.29 4.08
N GLY A 364 -7.27 24.82 3.95
CA GLY A 364 -6.88 25.60 2.82
C GLY A 364 -5.37 25.56 2.63
N TYR A 365 -4.93 25.72 1.36
CA TYR A 365 -3.52 25.85 1.02
C TYR A 365 -3.32 26.84 -0.14
N VAL A 366 -2.09 27.35 -0.23
CA VAL A 366 -1.54 28.03 -1.39
C VAL A 366 -0.20 27.40 -1.74
N CYS A 367 0.03 27.15 -3.02
CA CYS A 367 1.27 26.60 -3.57
C CYS A 367 1.74 27.48 -4.72
N VAL A 368 3.00 27.91 -4.68
CA VAL A 368 3.62 28.75 -5.72
C VAL A 368 4.79 27.98 -6.32
N TYR A 369 4.79 27.88 -7.65
CA TYR A 369 5.88 27.29 -8.43
C TYR A 369 6.81 28.39 -8.97
N ASP A 370 8.12 28.15 -9.03
CA ASP A 370 9.09 29.09 -9.60
C ASP A 370 8.89 29.25 -11.12
N LYS A 371 8.46 28.19 -11.82
CA LYS A 371 8.15 28.16 -13.24
C LYS A 371 6.67 27.82 -13.48
N GLU A 372 6.15 28.33 -14.59
CA GLU A 372 4.79 28.00 -15.01
C GLU A 372 4.69 26.52 -15.39
N ILE A 373 3.73 25.80 -14.79
CA ILE A 373 3.34 24.46 -15.24
C ILE A 373 2.48 24.62 -16.49
N SER A 374 2.88 24.00 -17.59
CA SER A 374 2.19 24.07 -18.87
C SER A 374 2.28 22.72 -19.60
N PRO A 375 1.45 21.73 -19.18
CA PRO A 375 1.49 20.41 -19.78
C PRO A 375 1.23 20.45 -21.28
N GLN A 376 1.93 19.61 -22.05
CA GLN A 376 1.67 19.50 -23.49
C GLN A 376 0.20 19.14 -23.73
N PRO A 377 -0.51 19.88 -24.62
CA PRO A 377 -1.94 19.71 -24.82
C PRO A 377 -2.25 18.34 -25.43
N ARG A 378 -3.12 17.59 -24.75
CA ARG A 378 -3.72 16.33 -25.20
C ARG A 378 -5.21 16.39 -24.90
N THR A 379 -6.03 15.60 -25.58
CA THR A 379 -7.47 15.57 -25.31
C THR A 379 -7.75 15.34 -23.82
N TYR A 380 -7.13 14.34 -23.22
CA TYR A 380 -7.39 13.91 -21.85
C TYR A 380 -6.86 14.87 -20.77
N ASN A 381 -5.86 15.71 -21.06
CA ASN A 381 -5.28 16.66 -20.09
C ASN A 381 -5.70 18.11 -20.31
N ARG A 382 -6.71 18.35 -21.16
CA ARG A 382 -7.21 19.70 -21.49
C ARG A 382 -7.55 20.55 -20.28
N TYR A 383 -7.94 19.93 -19.18
CA TYR A 383 -8.31 20.58 -17.93
C TYR A 383 -7.29 20.35 -16.81
N ALA A 384 -6.09 19.85 -17.14
CA ALA A 384 -5.02 19.72 -16.17
C ALA A 384 -4.59 21.10 -15.63
N PHE A 385 -4.01 21.10 -14.43
CA PHE A 385 -3.48 22.33 -13.85
C PHE A 385 -2.45 22.96 -14.77
N SER A 386 -2.59 24.28 -14.97
CA SER A 386 -1.65 25.13 -15.70
C SER A 386 -1.55 26.47 -14.97
N GLY A 387 -0.32 26.95 -14.79
CA GLY A 387 -0.02 28.22 -14.09
C GLY A 387 1.11 28.10 -13.07
N LYS A 388 1.35 29.20 -12.35
CA LYS A 388 2.38 29.27 -11.29
C LYS A 388 1.82 29.12 -9.89
N THR A 389 0.53 29.38 -9.68
CA THR A 389 -0.07 29.38 -8.34
C THR A 389 -1.27 28.46 -8.33
N ALA A 390 -1.29 27.53 -7.39
CA ALA A 390 -2.42 26.67 -7.09
C ALA A 390 -2.89 26.94 -5.67
N TYR A 391 -4.19 27.13 -5.47
CA TYR A 391 -4.79 27.23 -4.14
C TYR A 391 -6.17 26.61 -4.13
N GLY A 392 -6.60 26.24 -2.95
CA GLY A 392 -7.91 25.62 -2.76
C GLY A 392 -8.30 25.62 -1.30
N ALA A 393 -9.58 25.33 -1.09
CA ALA A 393 -10.17 25.19 0.25
C ALA A 393 -11.12 24.00 0.28
N SER A 394 -11.32 23.43 1.48
CA SER A 394 -12.32 22.39 1.69
C SER A 394 -12.98 22.48 3.04
N LEU A 395 -14.25 22.05 3.08
CA LEU A 395 -15.04 21.80 4.27
C LEU A 395 -15.24 20.30 4.39
N SER A 396 -14.83 19.75 5.52
CA SER A 396 -15.00 18.34 5.83
C SER A 396 -15.80 18.15 7.11
N TYR A 397 -16.44 17.01 7.24
CA TYR A 397 -17.21 16.64 8.42
C TYR A 397 -17.19 15.14 8.65
N LYS A 398 -17.36 14.74 9.92
CA LYS A 398 -17.35 13.36 10.33
C LYS A 398 -18.11 13.16 11.63
N SER A 399 -18.97 12.13 11.69
CA SER A 399 -19.62 11.75 12.93
C SER A 399 -18.61 11.14 13.92
N SER A 400 -18.67 11.53 15.20
CA SER A 400 -17.77 11.07 16.25
C SER A 400 -18.43 10.14 17.28
N ASN A 401 -19.77 10.11 17.37
CA ASN A 401 -20.52 9.40 18.41
C ASN A 401 -21.53 8.38 17.86
N GLY A 402 -21.45 8.02 16.59
CA GLY A 402 -22.37 7.08 15.99
C GLY A 402 -22.14 5.65 16.49
N LYS A 403 -23.11 5.05 17.21
CA LYS A 403 -23.04 3.63 17.61
C LYS A 403 -23.38 2.68 16.47
N ARG A 404 -24.28 3.08 15.57
CA ARG A 404 -24.73 2.27 14.44
C ARG A 404 -24.51 2.93 13.09
N PHE A 405 -24.44 4.26 13.06
CA PHE A 405 -24.37 5.03 11.83
C PHE A 405 -23.21 6.00 11.89
N HIS A 406 -22.25 5.82 11.00
CA HIS A 406 -21.08 6.69 10.83
C HIS A 406 -21.14 7.31 9.44
N PHE A 407 -20.86 8.59 9.37
CA PHE A 407 -20.75 9.30 8.10
C PHE A 407 -19.57 10.25 8.11
N SER A 408 -18.98 10.43 6.96
CA SER A 408 -17.93 11.44 6.72
C SER A 408 -18.07 11.99 5.31
N GLY A 409 -17.63 13.21 5.09
CA GLY A 409 -17.65 13.81 3.79
C GLY A 409 -16.73 15.01 3.69
N GLU A 410 -16.45 15.39 2.45
CA GLU A 410 -15.66 16.57 2.11
C GLU A 410 -16.22 17.24 0.86
N LEU A 411 -16.33 18.55 0.89
CA LEU A 411 -16.55 19.41 -0.26
C LEU A 411 -15.33 20.30 -0.44
N ALA A 412 -14.67 20.21 -1.58
CA ALA A 412 -13.47 20.96 -1.89
C ALA A 412 -13.63 21.82 -3.14
N THR A 413 -12.89 22.91 -3.21
CA THR A 413 -12.85 23.82 -4.34
C THR A 413 -11.42 24.20 -4.69
N ASP A 414 -11.17 24.40 -5.99
CA ASP A 414 -9.91 24.91 -6.52
C ASP A 414 -9.94 26.44 -6.72
N GLN A 415 -8.84 27.02 -7.22
CA GLN A 415 -8.68 28.47 -7.49
C GLN A 415 -9.69 29.05 -8.50
N ARG A 416 -10.43 28.21 -9.24
CA ARG A 416 -11.44 28.62 -10.21
C ARG A 416 -12.87 28.23 -9.78
N LEU A 417 -13.03 27.88 -8.50
CA LEU A 417 -14.28 27.45 -7.87
C LEU A 417 -14.89 26.18 -8.50
N HIS A 418 -14.05 25.34 -9.12
CA HIS A 418 -14.52 24.01 -9.52
C HIS A 418 -14.59 23.10 -8.28
N LEU A 419 -15.63 22.30 -8.21
CA LEU A 419 -15.96 21.53 -7.01
C LEU A 419 -15.55 20.06 -7.16
N ALA A 420 -15.19 19.47 -6.03
CA ALA A 420 -15.10 18.04 -5.79
C ALA A 420 -15.84 17.69 -4.50
N PHE A 421 -16.58 16.59 -4.50
CA PHE A 421 -17.38 16.13 -3.36
C PHE A 421 -17.20 14.62 -3.17
N SER A 422 -17.07 14.19 -1.92
CA SER A 422 -17.11 12.79 -1.51
C SER A 422 -17.90 12.64 -0.22
N GLN A 423 -18.78 11.64 -0.17
CA GLN A 423 -19.57 11.28 1.00
C GLN A 423 -19.43 9.80 1.27
N ARG A 424 -19.14 9.41 2.50
CA ARG A 424 -19.10 8.02 2.97
C ARG A 424 -20.16 7.81 4.03
N LEU A 425 -20.78 6.64 3.96
CA LEU A 425 -21.76 6.17 4.94
C LEU A 425 -21.33 4.76 5.37
N HIS A 426 -21.42 4.51 6.65
CA HIS A 426 -21.24 3.19 7.22
C HIS A 426 -22.37 2.92 8.22
N PHE A 427 -23.05 1.79 8.05
CA PHE A 427 -24.18 1.39 8.85
C PHE A 427 -23.97 0.00 9.44
N LYS A 428 -23.93 -0.08 10.75
CA LYS A 428 -23.93 -1.34 11.50
C LYS A 428 -25.36 -1.85 11.64
N ALA A 429 -25.82 -2.65 10.69
CA ALA A 429 -27.17 -3.17 10.67
C ALA A 429 -27.42 -4.14 11.85
N THR A 430 -26.44 -5.04 12.08
CA THR A 430 -26.37 -5.91 13.26
C THR A 430 -24.94 -5.95 13.79
N ASN A 431 -24.66 -6.70 14.85
CA ASN A 431 -23.27 -6.90 15.31
C ASN A 431 -22.40 -7.60 14.26
N ASP A 432 -23.01 -8.36 13.37
CA ASP A 432 -22.35 -9.21 12.39
C ASP A 432 -22.44 -8.66 10.96
N LEU A 433 -23.37 -7.72 10.69
CA LEU A 433 -23.57 -7.15 9.34
C LEU A 433 -23.31 -5.65 9.33
N HIS A 434 -22.32 -5.25 8.55
CA HIS A 434 -21.95 -3.87 8.31
C HIS A 434 -22.13 -3.54 6.83
N LEU A 435 -22.79 -2.42 6.55
CA LEU A 435 -23.00 -1.90 5.21
C LEU A 435 -22.21 -0.62 5.05
N SER A 436 -21.64 -0.42 3.88
CA SER A 436 -20.87 0.79 3.55
C SER A 436 -21.29 1.32 2.19
N ALA A 437 -21.33 2.64 2.04
CA ALA A 437 -21.55 3.30 0.77
C ALA A 437 -20.62 4.50 0.63
N GLN A 438 -20.21 4.78 -0.61
CA GLN A 438 -19.50 6.02 -0.97
C GLN A 438 -20.12 6.60 -2.22
N ILE A 439 -20.37 7.91 -2.20
CA ILE A 439 -20.72 8.71 -3.37
C ILE A 439 -19.58 9.68 -3.60
N ARG A 440 -19.13 9.82 -4.86
CA ARG A 440 -18.09 10.75 -5.25
C ARG A 440 -18.47 11.47 -6.54
N TRP A 441 -18.18 12.75 -6.56
CA TRP A 441 -18.40 13.60 -7.71
C TRP A 441 -17.27 14.62 -7.84
N PHE A 442 -16.45 14.49 -8.88
CA PHE A 442 -15.31 15.36 -9.14
C PHE A 442 -15.51 16.04 -10.49
N SER A 443 -15.57 17.36 -10.47
CA SER A 443 -15.66 18.13 -11.71
C SER A 443 -14.50 17.78 -12.66
N LYS A 444 -14.78 17.73 -13.96
CA LYS A 444 -13.73 17.53 -14.97
C LYS A 444 -12.67 18.63 -15.00
N ARG A 445 -12.97 19.79 -14.42
CA ARG A 445 -12.08 20.95 -14.34
C ARG A 445 -11.43 21.14 -12.98
N TYR A 446 -11.80 20.33 -11.98
CA TYR A 446 -11.21 20.42 -10.65
C TYR A 446 -9.72 20.11 -10.70
N THR A 447 -8.91 20.96 -10.04
CA THR A 447 -7.46 20.84 -10.04
C THR A 447 -6.91 21.06 -8.62
N ALA A 448 -6.48 20.00 -7.97
CA ALA A 448 -5.83 20.03 -6.66
C ALA A 448 -4.57 19.16 -6.70
N PRO A 449 -3.37 19.75 -6.83
CA PRO A 449 -2.12 19.01 -6.99
C PRO A 449 -1.80 18.04 -5.85
N PHE A 450 -2.35 18.27 -4.66
CA PHE A 450 -2.11 17.47 -3.46
C PHE A 450 -3.28 16.54 -3.09
N ALA A 451 -4.31 16.50 -3.92
CA ALA A 451 -5.46 15.64 -3.69
C ALA A 451 -5.14 14.18 -3.99
N GLN A 452 -5.47 13.28 -3.07
CA GLN A 452 -5.45 11.82 -3.25
C GLN A 452 -6.58 11.20 -2.45
N THR A 453 -7.47 10.49 -3.12
CA THR A 453 -8.62 9.82 -2.52
C THR A 453 -8.89 8.50 -3.23
N ILE A 454 -9.93 7.77 -2.84
CA ILE A 454 -10.38 6.58 -3.57
C ILE A 454 -11.08 7.02 -4.85
N ASN A 455 -10.44 6.73 -5.99
CA ASN A 455 -10.91 7.04 -7.34
C ASN A 455 -10.30 6.09 -8.36
N PHE A 456 -10.85 6.06 -9.58
CA PHE A 456 -10.32 5.28 -10.71
C PHE A 456 -9.51 6.13 -11.68
N ALA A 457 -9.70 7.46 -11.68
CA ALA A 457 -8.87 8.38 -12.45
C ALA A 457 -7.45 8.48 -11.85
N SER A 458 -6.49 8.92 -12.65
CA SER A 458 -5.10 9.18 -12.18
C SER A 458 -5.00 10.39 -11.24
N HIS A 459 -5.99 11.27 -11.26
CA HIS A 459 -6.10 12.47 -10.43
C HIS A 459 -7.52 12.60 -9.87
N VAL A 460 -7.70 13.38 -8.81
CA VAL A 460 -9.01 13.69 -8.23
C VAL A 460 -9.72 14.71 -9.12
N ALA A 461 -10.19 14.26 -10.27
CA ALA A 461 -10.93 15.04 -11.27
C ALA A 461 -11.66 14.12 -12.23
N ASN A 462 -12.68 14.65 -12.93
CA ASN A 462 -13.34 13.97 -14.04
C ASN A 462 -13.94 12.61 -13.68
N GLU A 463 -14.49 12.45 -12.47
CA GLU A 463 -15.06 11.17 -12.04
C GLU A 463 -16.36 11.37 -11.26
N GLN A 464 -17.32 10.51 -11.53
CA GLN A 464 -18.56 10.36 -10.78
C GLN A 464 -18.71 8.88 -10.45
N GLY A 465 -18.98 8.53 -9.21
CA GLY A 465 -19.07 7.12 -8.83
C GLY A 465 -19.89 6.89 -7.58
N VAL A 466 -20.41 5.66 -7.50
CA VAL A 466 -21.12 5.12 -6.35
C VAL A 466 -20.57 3.75 -6.03
N MET A 467 -20.17 3.55 -4.79
CA MET A 467 -19.78 2.25 -4.26
C MET A 467 -20.77 1.84 -3.18
N ILE A 468 -21.17 0.57 -3.19
CA ILE A 468 -21.96 -0.05 -2.13
C ILE A 468 -21.27 -1.36 -1.76
N GLY A 469 -21.12 -1.62 -0.46
CA GLY A 469 -20.50 -2.83 0.01
C GLY A 469 -21.05 -3.33 1.34
N ALA A 470 -20.78 -4.59 1.62
CA ALA A 470 -21.20 -5.28 2.83
C ALA A 470 -20.06 -6.12 3.40
N LYS A 471 -19.95 -6.11 4.72
CA LYS A 471 -19.12 -7.02 5.51
C LYS A 471 -20.01 -7.80 6.45
N TRP A 472 -20.00 -9.11 6.33
CA TRP A 472 -20.73 -10.00 7.21
C TRP A 472 -19.77 -10.95 7.93
N ILE A 473 -19.93 -11.06 9.25
CA ILE A 473 -19.15 -11.92 10.13
C ILE A 473 -20.09 -13.00 10.65
N GLY A 474 -20.04 -14.17 10.03
CA GLY A 474 -20.86 -15.30 10.41
C GLY A 474 -20.25 -16.13 11.54
N ASN A 475 -21.02 -17.12 11.97
CA ASN A 475 -20.58 -18.09 12.98
C ASN A 475 -19.40 -18.94 12.49
N LYS A 476 -18.65 -19.55 13.41
CA LYS A 476 -17.54 -20.48 13.15
C LYS A 476 -16.42 -19.90 12.27
N GLY A 477 -16.16 -18.56 12.41
CA GLY A 477 -15.06 -17.89 11.72
C GLY A 477 -15.28 -17.64 10.22
N ILE A 478 -16.52 -17.67 9.73
CA ILE A 478 -16.85 -17.32 8.35
C ILE A 478 -16.97 -15.81 8.25
N LYS A 479 -16.41 -15.21 7.19
CA LYS A 479 -16.47 -13.79 6.91
C LYS A 479 -16.69 -13.59 5.41
N LEU A 480 -17.65 -12.75 5.04
CA LEU A 480 -17.89 -12.30 3.67
C LEU A 480 -17.66 -10.79 3.58
N GLU A 481 -16.87 -10.39 2.61
CA GLU A 481 -16.62 -8.98 2.25
C GLU A 481 -16.92 -8.83 0.77
N SER A 482 -17.82 -7.92 0.42
CA SER A 482 -18.22 -7.73 -0.98
C SER A 482 -18.56 -6.27 -1.24
N TYR A 483 -18.18 -5.77 -2.44
CA TYR A 483 -18.62 -4.46 -2.91
C TYR A 483 -18.80 -4.42 -4.42
N VAL A 484 -19.62 -3.47 -4.85
CA VAL A 484 -19.76 -3.04 -6.24
C VAL A 484 -19.49 -1.55 -6.31
N ASP A 485 -18.65 -1.14 -7.24
CA ASP A 485 -18.32 0.26 -7.51
C ASP A 485 -18.59 0.56 -9.00
N VAL A 486 -19.53 1.46 -9.24
CA VAL A 486 -19.88 1.93 -10.59
C VAL A 486 -19.36 3.35 -10.72
N HIS A 487 -18.64 3.61 -11.80
CA HIS A 487 -18.06 4.93 -12.05
C HIS A 487 -18.18 5.37 -13.51
N ARG A 488 -18.17 6.67 -13.71
CA ARG A 488 -18.23 7.34 -15.00
C ARG A 488 -17.18 8.44 -15.06
N PHE A 489 -16.57 8.57 -16.24
CA PHE A 489 -15.72 9.69 -16.60
C PHE A 489 -16.46 10.59 -17.58
N PRO A 490 -16.95 11.78 -17.14
CA PRO A 490 -17.69 12.71 -18.00
C PRO A 490 -16.91 13.29 -19.17
N PHE A 491 -15.58 13.15 -19.14
CA PHE A 491 -14.67 13.65 -20.18
C PHE A 491 -13.61 12.60 -20.51
N ALA A 492 -12.82 12.85 -21.55
CA ALA A 492 -11.75 11.97 -22.02
C ALA A 492 -10.76 11.59 -20.88
N THR A 493 -10.25 10.38 -20.95
CA THR A 493 -9.16 9.85 -20.13
C THR A 493 -8.00 9.41 -21.03
N TYR A 494 -6.86 9.03 -20.45
CA TYR A 494 -5.69 8.57 -21.23
C TYR A 494 -6.01 7.45 -22.23
N ARG A 495 -6.93 6.54 -21.87
CA ARG A 495 -7.30 5.38 -22.71
C ARG A 495 -8.61 5.53 -23.47
N ALA A 496 -9.41 6.58 -23.20
CA ALA A 496 -10.70 6.80 -23.80
C ALA A 496 -10.87 8.28 -24.18
N GLU A 497 -10.89 8.60 -25.46
CA GLU A 497 -11.05 9.99 -25.93
C GLU A 497 -12.49 10.51 -25.83
N LYS A 498 -13.45 9.66 -25.46
CA LYS A 498 -14.85 9.99 -25.19
C LYS A 498 -15.20 9.75 -23.72
N PRO A 499 -16.32 10.31 -23.24
CA PRO A 499 -16.87 9.93 -21.94
C PRO A 499 -17.02 8.42 -21.83
N SER A 500 -16.57 7.86 -20.72
CA SER A 500 -16.52 6.41 -20.52
C SER A 500 -17.00 6.04 -19.13
N HIS A 501 -17.29 4.75 -18.91
CA HIS A 501 -17.73 4.24 -17.63
C HIS A 501 -17.09 2.87 -17.35
N GLY A 502 -17.15 2.48 -16.10
CA GLY A 502 -16.67 1.19 -15.65
C GLY A 502 -17.41 0.70 -14.42
N LEU A 503 -17.13 -0.56 -14.10
CA LEU A 503 -17.69 -1.25 -12.94
C LEU A 503 -16.60 -2.12 -12.34
N LYS A 504 -16.50 -2.14 -11.00
CA LYS A 504 -15.68 -3.08 -10.26
C LYS A 504 -16.55 -3.83 -9.28
N LEU A 505 -16.47 -5.16 -9.31
CA LEU A 505 -17.09 -6.05 -8.35
C LEU A 505 -15.96 -6.79 -7.61
N TYR A 506 -16.09 -6.89 -6.32
CA TYR A 506 -15.22 -7.66 -5.45
C TYR A 506 -16.06 -8.48 -4.50
N SER A 507 -15.69 -9.74 -4.30
CA SER A 507 -16.30 -10.61 -3.30
C SER A 507 -15.27 -11.56 -2.73
N GLN A 508 -15.14 -11.61 -1.41
CA GLN A 508 -14.24 -12.49 -0.69
C GLN A 508 -14.98 -13.23 0.41
N LEU A 509 -14.96 -14.53 0.34
CA LEU A 509 -15.39 -15.43 1.40
C LEU A 509 -14.14 -16.01 2.08
N SER A 510 -14.04 -15.85 3.38
CA SER A 510 -12.97 -16.44 4.18
C SER A 510 -13.54 -17.25 5.35
N LYS A 511 -12.85 -18.34 5.70
CA LYS A 511 -13.17 -19.17 6.86
C LYS A 511 -11.91 -19.38 7.68
N GLU A 512 -11.95 -18.97 8.93
CA GLU A 512 -10.91 -19.24 9.91
C GLU A 512 -11.34 -20.39 10.82
N SER A 513 -10.47 -21.38 10.96
CA SER A 513 -10.70 -22.48 11.89
C SER A 513 -10.27 -22.10 13.31
N SER A 514 -10.72 -22.86 14.32
CA SER A 514 -10.27 -22.70 15.72
C SER A 514 -8.75 -22.87 15.90
N LYS A 515 -8.09 -23.57 14.99
CA LYS A 515 -6.62 -23.71 14.94
C LYS A 515 -5.90 -22.57 14.19
N GLY A 516 -6.64 -21.56 13.71
CA GLY A 516 -6.11 -20.41 12.98
C GLY A 516 -5.75 -20.66 11.52
N ASN A 517 -6.13 -21.81 10.96
CA ASN A 517 -6.02 -22.04 9.51
C ASN A 517 -7.06 -21.17 8.79
N VAL A 518 -6.67 -20.58 7.68
CA VAL A 518 -7.55 -19.69 6.91
C VAL A 518 -7.71 -20.22 5.51
N THR A 519 -8.95 -20.41 5.09
CA THR A 519 -9.32 -20.67 3.69
C THR A 519 -9.98 -19.42 3.13
N LEU A 520 -9.61 -19.02 1.92
CA LEU A 520 -10.09 -17.83 1.26
C LEU A 520 -10.43 -18.13 -0.19
N ILE A 521 -11.61 -17.67 -0.60
CA ILE A 521 -12.07 -17.64 -1.99
C ILE A 521 -12.33 -16.18 -2.33
N ARG A 522 -11.69 -15.65 -3.38
CA ARG A 522 -11.87 -14.27 -3.80
C ARG A 522 -12.15 -14.20 -5.30
N TYR A 523 -13.15 -13.43 -5.63
CA TYR A 523 -13.51 -13.14 -7.00
C TYR A 523 -13.52 -11.64 -7.22
N THR A 524 -12.89 -11.19 -8.32
CA THR A 524 -12.94 -9.79 -8.76
C THR A 524 -13.36 -9.73 -10.23
N TYR A 525 -14.16 -8.72 -10.56
CA TYR A 525 -14.51 -8.39 -11.92
C TYR A 525 -14.34 -6.89 -12.15
N ASN A 526 -13.54 -6.54 -13.14
CA ASN A 526 -13.36 -5.16 -13.59
C ASN A 526 -13.88 -5.04 -15.03
N LEU A 527 -14.77 -4.10 -15.27
CA LEU A 527 -15.26 -3.71 -16.59
C LEU A 527 -14.88 -2.25 -16.84
N TRP A 528 -14.32 -1.96 -18.00
CA TRP A 528 -13.99 -0.60 -18.40
C TRP A 528 -14.11 -0.40 -19.90
N GLN A 529 -14.25 0.86 -20.33
CA GLN A 529 -14.21 1.25 -21.71
C GLN A 529 -12.86 1.85 -22.08
N GLN A 530 -12.39 1.57 -23.29
CA GLN A 530 -11.19 2.17 -23.88
C GLN A 530 -11.37 2.35 -25.41
N ASN A 531 -10.50 3.17 -26.01
CA ASN A 531 -10.47 3.33 -27.45
C ASN A 531 -10.21 2.00 -28.16
N LEU A 532 -10.90 1.78 -29.26
CA LEU A 532 -10.56 0.72 -30.20
C LEU A 532 -9.16 0.96 -30.77
N SER A 533 -8.35 -0.09 -30.84
CA SER A 533 -7.04 -0.02 -31.49
C SER A 533 -7.21 0.43 -32.96
N GLY A 534 -6.46 1.48 -33.34
CA GLY A 534 -6.55 2.07 -34.67
C GLY A 534 -7.70 3.06 -34.87
N ASN A 535 -8.71 3.13 -34.00
CA ASN A 535 -9.79 4.12 -34.08
C ASN A 535 -10.19 4.67 -32.70
N LYS A 536 -9.67 5.84 -32.37
CA LYS A 536 -9.93 6.51 -31.10
C LYS A 536 -11.35 7.06 -30.93
N GLN A 537 -12.15 7.07 -32.00
CA GLN A 537 -13.53 7.54 -31.98
C GLN A 537 -14.53 6.45 -31.55
N ILE A 538 -14.07 5.19 -31.45
CA ILE A 538 -14.90 4.06 -31.03
C ILE A 538 -14.40 3.57 -29.67
N LEU A 539 -15.31 3.45 -28.69
CA LEU A 539 -15.06 2.84 -27.42
C LEU A 539 -15.46 1.36 -27.44
N THR A 540 -14.62 0.52 -26.89
CA THR A 540 -14.89 -0.92 -26.70
C THR A 540 -14.89 -1.25 -25.21
N TYR A 541 -15.74 -2.20 -24.82
CA TYR A 541 -15.75 -2.77 -23.49
C TYR A 541 -14.65 -3.81 -23.34
N ASN A 542 -13.95 -3.74 -22.22
CA ASN A 542 -12.97 -4.71 -21.80
C ASN A 542 -13.31 -5.19 -20.40
N GLY A 543 -13.26 -6.48 -20.19
CA GLY A 543 -13.53 -7.09 -18.89
C GLY A 543 -12.36 -7.92 -18.41
N LYS A 544 -12.16 -7.96 -17.09
CA LYS A 544 -11.15 -8.79 -16.44
C LYS A 544 -11.78 -9.50 -15.24
N HIS A 545 -11.79 -10.82 -15.31
CA HIS A 545 -12.17 -11.68 -14.19
C HIS A 545 -10.93 -12.23 -13.52
N ARG A 546 -10.96 -12.36 -12.21
CA ARG A 546 -9.93 -13.04 -11.44
C ARG A 546 -10.59 -13.86 -10.34
N LEU A 547 -10.18 -15.11 -10.22
CA LEU A 547 -10.58 -16.02 -9.16
C LEU A 547 -9.33 -16.50 -8.43
N ARG A 548 -9.32 -16.33 -7.11
CA ARG A 548 -8.26 -16.82 -6.21
C ARG A 548 -8.82 -17.79 -5.21
N LEU A 549 -8.14 -18.91 -5.06
CA LEU A 549 -8.34 -19.88 -4.00
C LEU A 549 -7.05 -19.95 -3.19
N GLN A 550 -7.16 -19.80 -1.88
CA GLN A 550 -6.00 -19.79 -1.00
C GLN A 550 -6.32 -20.56 0.28
N HIS A 551 -5.32 -21.31 0.75
CA HIS A 551 -5.39 -21.95 2.06
C HIS A 551 -4.09 -21.74 2.81
N THR A 552 -4.20 -21.23 4.05
CA THR A 552 -3.07 -21.00 4.95
C THR A 552 -3.19 -21.94 6.14
N LEU A 553 -2.17 -22.76 6.34
CA LEU A 553 -1.99 -23.63 7.50
C LEU A 553 -1.10 -22.90 8.51
N ASN A 554 -1.56 -22.78 9.73
CA ASN A 554 -0.82 -22.17 10.83
C ASN A 554 -0.62 -23.17 11.96
N ALA A 555 0.65 -23.42 12.29
CA ALA A 555 1.07 -24.25 13.42
C ALA A 555 2.16 -23.50 14.23
N PRO A 556 2.51 -23.92 15.44
CA PRO A 556 3.43 -23.16 16.32
C PRO A 556 4.78 -22.81 15.72
N LYS A 557 5.28 -23.62 14.80
CA LYS A 557 6.61 -23.40 14.17
C LYS A 557 6.56 -23.26 12.65
N ILE A 558 5.40 -23.51 12.03
CA ILE A 558 5.25 -23.51 10.58
C ILE A 558 4.01 -22.73 10.17
N SER A 559 4.16 -21.88 9.17
CA SER A 559 3.06 -21.32 8.39
C SER A 559 3.27 -21.70 6.94
N ALA A 560 2.25 -22.25 6.31
CA ALA A 560 2.30 -22.64 4.89
C ALA A 560 1.05 -22.15 4.16
N THR A 561 1.22 -21.51 3.03
CA THR A 561 0.12 -21.00 2.20
C THR A 561 0.23 -21.59 0.79
N GLY A 562 -0.85 -22.23 0.37
CA GLY A 562 -1.06 -22.63 -1.02
C GLY A 562 -2.04 -21.69 -1.69
N LEU A 563 -1.76 -21.29 -2.93
CA LEU A 563 -2.56 -20.35 -3.72
C LEU A 563 -2.72 -20.84 -5.15
N LEU A 564 -3.95 -20.78 -5.65
CA LEU A 564 -4.30 -20.91 -7.06
C LEU A 564 -5.01 -19.64 -7.50
N GLU A 565 -4.56 -19.04 -8.60
CA GLU A 565 -5.21 -17.88 -9.18
C GLU A 565 -5.38 -18.03 -10.67
N GLY A 566 -6.61 -17.81 -11.14
CA GLY A 566 -6.97 -17.73 -12.55
C GLY A 566 -7.37 -16.31 -12.92
N CYS A 567 -6.96 -15.86 -14.10
CA CYS A 567 -7.30 -14.58 -14.68
C CYS A 567 -7.82 -14.78 -16.11
N LEU A 568 -8.93 -14.12 -16.45
CA LEU A 568 -9.52 -14.08 -17.78
C LEU A 568 -9.73 -12.62 -18.16
N THR A 569 -9.24 -12.23 -19.33
CA THR A 569 -9.60 -10.93 -19.95
C THR A 569 -10.38 -11.18 -21.22
N HIS A 570 -11.40 -10.38 -21.44
CA HIS A 570 -12.20 -10.38 -22.67
C HIS A 570 -12.40 -8.97 -23.17
N SER A 571 -12.58 -8.83 -24.48
CA SER A 571 -12.88 -7.60 -25.17
C SER A 571 -13.99 -7.85 -26.19
N GLN A 572 -14.66 -6.79 -26.63
CA GLN A 572 -15.64 -6.90 -27.72
C GLN A 572 -14.99 -7.24 -29.08
N VAL A 573 -13.69 -7.03 -29.21
CA VAL A 573 -12.98 -7.14 -30.50
C VAL A 573 -11.88 -8.21 -30.50
N ASP A 574 -11.39 -8.63 -29.32
CA ASP A 574 -10.32 -9.60 -29.21
C ASP A 574 -10.79 -10.91 -28.58
N ASN A 575 -10.17 -12.01 -28.96
CA ASN A 575 -10.39 -13.29 -28.31
C ASN A 575 -10.02 -13.24 -26.83
N PRO A 576 -10.72 -14.00 -25.98
CA PRO A 576 -10.40 -14.10 -24.56
C PRO A 576 -8.94 -14.52 -24.35
N LYS A 577 -8.29 -13.90 -23.33
CA LYS A 577 -6.93 -14.22 -22.92
C LYS A 577 -6.93 -14.73 -21.50
N TYR A 578 -6.07 -15.68 -21.21
CA TYR A 578 -6.06 -16.40 -19.94
C TYR A 578 -4.71 -16.21 -19.22
N GLY A 579 -4.76 -16.27 -17.91
CA GLY A 579 -3.60 -16.36 -17.03
C GLY A 579 -3.89 -17.29 -15.87
N PHE A 580 -2.88 -18.02 -15.44
CA PHE A 580 -2.98 -18.94 -14.31
C PHE A 580 -1.67 -18.97 -13.53
N THR A 581 -1.77 -19.11 -12.20
CA THR A 581 -0.63 -19.41 -11.33
C THR A 581 -1.04 -20.36 -10.22
N ALA A 582 -0.10 -21.24 -9.87
CA ALA A 582 -0.11 -22.01 -8.65
C ALA A 582 1.15 -21.69 -7.86
N SER A 583 1.00 -21.42 -6.56
CA SER A 583 2.15 -21.13 -5.71
C SER A 583 2.03 -21.72 -4.33
N VAL A 584 3.18 -21.98 -3.72
CA VAL A 584 3.30 -22.42 -2.32
C VAL A 584 4.34 -21.54 -1.65
N ARG A 585 4.00 -21.06 -0.47
CA ARG A 585 4.90 -20.38 0.47
C ARG A 585 4.93 -21.17 1.77
N ALA A 586 6.10 -21.42 2.32
CA ALA A 586 6.25 -22.01 3.63
C ALA A 586 7.30 -21.25 4.44
N GLN A 587 7.01 -21.04 5.73
CA GLN A 587 7.94 -20.46 6.69
C GLN A 587 8.10 -21.40 7.87
N TYR A 588 9.33 -21.63 8.28
CA TYR A 588 9.66 -22.48 9.43
C TYR A 588 10.48 -21.71 10.47
N LEU A 589 10.05 -21.80 11.71
CA LEU A 589 10.71 -21.19 12.86
C LEU A 589 11.57 -22.25 13.57
N PHE A 590 12.87 -22.32 13.26
CA PHE A 590 13.81 -23.24 13.91
C PHE A 590 13.96 -22.92 15.39
N LYS A 591 14.14 -21.62 15.67
CA LYS A 591 14.22 -21.03 17.01
C LYS A 591 13.51 -19.67 16.99
N PRO A 592 13.11 -19.08 18.11
CA PRO A 592 12.56 -17.72 18.14
C PRO A 592 13.44 -16.67 17.45
N THR A 593 14.74 -16.98 17.31
CA THR A 593 15.76 -16.11 16.70
C THR A 593 16.13 -16.49 15.28
N LEU A 594 15.68 -17.63 14.75
CA LEU A 594 16.06 -18.12 13.42
C LEU A 594 14.86 -18.65 12.68
N SER A 595 14.51 -18.02 11.58
CA SER A 595 13.46 -18.48 10.66
C SER A 595 14.00 -18.61 9.23
N ALA A 596 13.41 -19.53 8.48
CA ALA A 596 13.60 -19.63 7.05
C ALA A 596 12.25 -19.70 6.35
N SER A 597 12.19 -19.14 5.16
CA SER A 597 10.99 -19.14 4.32
C SER A 597 11.38 -19.57 2.90
N VAL A 598 10.51 -20.33 2.27
CA VAL A 598 10.65 -20.73 0.87
C VAL A 598 9.37 -20.42 0.11
N PHE A 599 9.52 -20.17 -1.17
CA PHE A 599 8.42 -19.86 -2.08
C PHE A 599 8.71 -20.52 -3.44
N GLY A 600 7.66 -21.07 -4.03
CA GLY A 600 7.67 -21.55 -5.40
C GLY A 600 6.36 -21.20 -6.09
N ALA A 601 6.43 -20.73 -7.32
CA ALA A 601 5.27 -20.48 -8.17
C ALA A 601 5.54 -20.93 -9.59
N ILE A 602 4.56 -21.52 -10.23
CA ILE A 602 4.52 -21.76 -11.67
C ILE A 602 3.40 -20.88 -12.26
N PHE A 603 3.65 -20.29 -13.42
CA PHE A 603 2.69 -19.40 -14.05
C PHE A 603 2.69 -19.53 -15.56
N THR A 604 1.52 -19.28 -16.13
CA THR A 604 1.30 -19.18 -17.56
C THR A 604 0.30 -18.07 -17.84
N THR A 605 0.61 -17.18 -18.76
CA THR A 605 -0.28 -16.08 -19.16
C THR A 605 -0.11 -15.82 -20.65
N ASP A 606 -1.21 -15.48 -21.33
CA ASP A 606 -1.17 -15.19 -22.77
C ASP A 606 -0.51 -13.83 -23.06
N ASN A 607 -0.73 -12.86 -22.17
CA ASN A 607 -0.16 -11.52 -22.30
C ASN A 607 0.00 -10.83 -20.92
N TYR A 608 0.48 -9.59 -20.91
CA TYR A 608 0.64 -8.81 -19.67
C TYR A 608 -0.70 -8.43 -19.01
N ALA A 609 -1.79 -8.29 -19.78
CA ALA A 609 -3.10 -7.97 -19.21
C ALA A 609 -3.66 -9.10 -18.33
N THR A 610 -3.27 -10.34 -18.61
CA THR A 610 -3.63 -11.54 -17.80
C THR A 610 -2.60 -11.89 -16.75
N SER A 611 -1.69 -10.95 -16.39
CA SER A 611 -0.72 -11.17 -15.31
C SER A 611 -1.40 -11.58 -14.00
N VAL A 612 -0.76 -12.49 -13.28
CA VAL A 612 -1.18 -13.04 -12.00
C VAL A 612 -0.18 -12.67 -10.90
N TYR A 613 -0.61 -12.77 -9.65
CA TYR A 613 0.19 -12.32 -8.52
C TYR A 613 0.26 -13.39 -7.44
N ALA A 614 1.45 -13.57 -6.87
CA ALA A 614 1.67 -14.42 -5.73
C ALA A 614 2.63 -13.73 -4.74
N TYR A 615 2.38 -13.92 -3.45
CA TYR A 615 3.13 -13.26 -2.39
C TYR A 615 4.29 -14.13 -1.93
N GLU A 616 5.50 -13.65 -2.17
CA GLU A 616 6.74 -14.28 -1.75
C GLU A 616 7.28 -13.67 -0.45
N PRO A 617 8.15 -14.37 0.29
CA PRO A 617 8.83 -13.82 1.45
C PRO A 617 9.66 -12.60 1.06
N LEU A 618 9.53 -11.51 1.85
CA LEU A 618 10.23 -10.25 1.64
C LEU A 618 11.02 -9.87 2.87
N LEU A 619 12.24 -9.36 2.66
CA LEU A 619 12.99 -8.69 3.71
C LEU A 619 12.33 -7.35 4.08
N PRO A 620 12.54 -6.81 5.28
CA PRO A 620 12.06 -5.48 5.63
C PRO A 620 12.44 -4.42 4.59
N ASN A 621 11.57 -3.45 4.39
CA ASN A 621 11.74 -2.39 3.39
C ASN A 621 11.74 -2.84 1.93
N MET A 622 11.29 -4.06 1.65
CA MET A 622 10.92 -4.51 0.30
C MET A 622 9.42 -4.36 0.12
N SER A 623 9.02 -3.73 -0.97
CA SER A 623 7.63 -3.39 -1.24
C SER A 623 7.08 -3.97 -2.54
N SER A 624 7.91 -4.60 -3.38
CA SER A 624 7.44 -5.03 -4.70
C SER A 624 7.08 -6.51 -4.74
N PHE A 625 5.81 -6.75 -5.01
CA PHE A 625 5.31 -8.04 -5.49
C PHE A 625 5.30 -7.97 -7.02
N GLY A 626 6.19 -8.69 -7.67
CA GLY A 626 6.27 -8.70 -9.13
C GLY A 626 5.03 -9.35 -9.74
N ALA A 627 4.48 -8.73 -10.79
CA ALA A 627 3.54 -9.41 -11.66
C ALA A 627 4.22 -10.60 -12.32
N LEU A 628 3.57 -11.76 -12.28
CA LEU A 628 4.00 -12.96 -13.01
C LEU A 628 3.27 -12.98 -14.36
N TYR A 629 4.01 -12.96 -15.45
CA TYR A 629 3.48 -12.91 -16.80
C TYR A 629 4.33 -13.73 -17.77
N TYR A 630 3.77 -14.12 -18.90
CA TYR A 630 4.27 -15.14 -19.85
C TYR A 630 4.24 -16.55 -19.23
N LYS A 631 5.20 -17.41 -19.56
CA LYS A 631 5.27 -18.80 -19.09
C LYS A 631 6.59 -19.02 -18.36
N GLY A 632 6.51 -19.50 -17.12
CA GLY A 632 7.74 -19.69 -16.35
C GLY A 632 7.47 -20.16 -14.92
N PHE A 633 8.53 -20.12 -14.12
CA PHE A 633 8.47 -20.35 -12.69
C PHE A 633 9.24 -19.26 -11.93
N ARG A 634 8.86 -19.09 -10.68
CA ARG A 634 9.56 -18.23 -9.72
C ARG A 634 9.83 -19.01 -8.44
N ILE A 635 11.05 -18.88 -7.94
CA ILE A 635 11.44 -19.42 -6.64
C ILE A 635 12.03 -18.29 -5.79
N ALA A 636 11.83 -18.36 -4.48
CA ALA A 636 12.53 -17.51 -3.53
C ALA A 636 12.81 -18.28 -2.24
N ALA A 637 13.94 -17.97 -1.63
CA ALA A 637 14.31 -18.46 -0.31
C ALA A 637 14.84 -17.31 0.52
N GLN A 638 14.46 -17.28 1.80
CA GLN A 638 14.84 -16.24 2.74
C GLN A 638 15.22 -16.86 4.07
N THR A 639 16.25 -16.30 4.69
CA THR A 639 16.59 -16.58 6.08
C THR A 639 16.63 -15.28 6.88
N LYS A 640 16.20 -15.34 8.13
CA LYS A 640 16.30 -14.24 9.08
C LYS A 640 16.85 -14.78 10.38
N TRP A 641 17.96 -14.17 10.83
CA TRP A 641 18.67 -14.57 12.04
C TRP A 641 18.84 -13.38 12.96
N THR A 642 18.29 -13.45 14.17
CA THR A 642 18.43 -12.44 15.21
C THR A 642 19.48 -12.90 16.23
N LEU A 643 20.60 -12.22 16.28
CA LEU A 643 21.72 -12.47 17.17
C LEU A 643 21.54 -11.67 18.47
N GLY A 644 21.32 -12.37 19.57
CA GLY A 644 20.91 -11.73 20.82
C GLY A 644 19.59 -10.97 20.66
N LYS A 645 19.45 -9.82 21.32
CA LYS A 645 18.27 -8.95 21.21
C LYS A 645 18.48 -7.73 20.30
N LYS A 646 19.69 -7.55 19.78
CA LYS A 646 20.12 -6.28 19.18
C LYS A 646 20.40 -6.33 17.70
N PHE A 647 20.88 -7.45 17.18
CA PHE A 647 21.34 -7.55 15.81
C PHE A 647 20.52 -8.56 15.02
N THR A 648 20.06 -8.18 13.82
CA THR A 648 19.34 -9.09 12.91
C THR A 648 19.98 -9.05 11.53
N LEU A 649 20.27 -10.24 10.99
CA LEU A 649 20.69 -10.44 9.61
C LEU A 649 19.56 -11.10 8.85
N GLY A 650 19.34 -10.67 7.62
CA GLY A 650 18.44 -11.28 6.66
C GLY A 650 19.14 -11.50 5.33
N MET A 651 18.91 -12.62 4.71
CA MET A 651 19.35 -12.90 3.35
C MET A 651 18.20 -13.50 2.56
N ARG A 652 18.03 -13.05 1.33
CA ARG A 652 17.04 -13.55 0.41
C ARG A 652 17.66 -13.76 -0.97
N TYR A 653 17.29 -14.86 -1.60
CA TYR A 653 17.53 -15.13 -3.02
C TYR A 653 16.17 -15.27 -3.71
N GLY A 654 16.00 -14.63 -4.86
CA GLY A 654 14.80 -14.74 -5.68
C GLY A 654 15.18 -14.92 -7.16
N MET A 655 14.55 -15.87 -7.83
CA MET A 655 14.82 -16.16 -9.23
C MET A 655 13.52 -16.36 -10.00
N THR A 656 13.42 -15.74 -11.18
CA THR A 656 12.38 -16.01 -12.18
C THR A 656 13.01 -16.55 -13.44
N HIS A 657 12.48 -17.67 -13.94
CA HIS A 657 12.86 -18.24 -15.23
C HIS A 657 11.66 -18.30 -16.17
N TYR A 658 11.86 -17.87 -17.42
CA TYR A 658 10.83 -17.88 -18.46
C TYR A 658 11.12 -19.00 -19.47
N PHE A 659 10.11 -19.83 -19.76
CA PHE A 659 10.26 -20.95 -20.71
C PHE A 659 10.20 -20.51 -22.18
N ASN A 660 9.57 -19.39 -22.47
CA ASN A 660 9.27 -18.93 -23.82
C ASN A 660 9.85 -17.54 -24.14
N ARG A 661 10.89 -17.13 -23.42
CA ARG A 661 11.58 -15.85 -23.63
C ARG A 661 13.08 -16.02 -23.51
N ASN A 662 13.79 -15.38 -24.43
CA ASN A 662 15.25 -15.22 -24.41
C ASN A 662 15.68 -13.78 -24.14
N LYS A 663 14.68 -12.86 -23.95
CA LYS A 663 14.87 -11.47 -23.54
C LYS A 663 13.78 -11.09 -22.55
N ILE A 664 14.15 -10.43 -21.45
CA ILE A 664 13.27 -9.98 -20.39
C ILE A 664 13.31 -8.45 -20.35
N SER A 665 12.13 -7.80 -20.20
CA SER A 665 11.97 -6.34 -20.20
C SER A 665 12.30 -5.70 -21.58
N THR A 666 12.39 -4.36 -21.61
CA THR A 666 12.61 -3.58 -22.83
C THR A 666 13.52 -2.39 -22.58
N THR A 667 13.98 -1.72 -23.63
CA THR A 667 14.83 -0.51 -23.59
C THR A 667 16.09 -0.74 -22.76
N LEU A 668 16.50 0.20 -21.91
CA LEU A 668 17.69 0.06 -21.04
C LEU A 668 17.53 -0.99 -19.93
N GLN A 669 16.30 -1.42 -19.65
CA GLN A 669 16.01 -2.50 -18.68
C GLN A 669 16.08 -3.90 -19.29
N GLU A 670 16.31 -4.04 -20.60
CA GLU A 670 16.40 -5.34 -21.29
C GLU A 670 17.54 -6.19 -20.71
N ILE A 671 17.21 -7.45 -20.42
CA ILE A 671 18.14 -8.48 -19.95
C ILE A 671 18.20 -9.54 -21.04
N ASN A 672 19.38 -9.85 -21.54
CA ASN A 672 19.60 -10.97 -22.44
C ASN A 672 19.58 -12.27 -21.64
N GLY A 673 18.64 -13.15 -21.97
CA GLY A 673 18.46 -14.43 -21.30
C GLY A 673 17.01 -14.64 -20.82
N SER A 674 16.75 -15.87 -20.40
CA SER A 674 15.43 -16.32 -19.88
C SER A 674 15.31 -16.25 -18.36
N THR A 675 16.39 -15.87 -17.66
CA THR A 675 16.45 -15.90 -16.18
C THR A 675 16.88 -14.55 -15.63
N LYS A 676 16.19 -14.11 -14.57
CA LYS A 676 16.64 -13.01 -13.71
C LYS A 676 16.65 -13.46 -12.26
N ALA A 677 17.69 -13.14 -11.51
CA ALA A 677 17.79 -13.47 -10.11
C ALA A 677 18.43 -12.34 -9.30
N ASP A 678 18.00 -12.20 -8.06
CA ASP A 678 18.43 -11.15 -7.14
C ASP A 678 18.84 -11.76 -5.80
N ILE A 679 19.92 -11.25 -5.22
CA ILE A 679 20.32 -11.48 -3.85
C ILE A 679 20.04 -10.21 -3.07
N ASN A 680 19.37 -10.34 -1.94
CA ASN A 680 19.08 -9.21 -1.04
C ASN A 680 19.71 -9.53 0.33
N ILE A 681 20.43 -8.55 0.88
CA ILE A 681 21.08 -8.65 2.19
C ILE A 681 20.53 -7.53 3.06
N TYR A 682 20.10 -7.87 4.27
CA TYR A 682 19.54 -6.93 5.23
C TYR A 682 20.28 -7.08 6.57
N ALA A 683 20.66 -5.95 7.13
CA ALA A 683 21.24 -5.85 8.45
C ALA A 683 20.47 -4.85 9.29
N LYS A 684 20.21 -5.18 10.57
CA LYS A 684 19.51 -4.31 11.52
C LYS A 684 20.21 -4.34 12.88
N ILE A 685 20.38 -3.17 13.46
CA ILE A 685 20.83 -2.97 14.85
C ILE A 685 19.73 -2.25 15.61
N SER A 686 19.25 -2.85 16.70
CA SER A 686 18.27 -2.26 17.59
C SER A 686 18.89 -2.10 18.99
N LEU A 687 19.00 -0.85 19.43
CA LEU A 687 19.53 -0.51 20.75
C LEU A 687 18.40 0.11 21.59
N ARG A 688 18.39 -0.23 22.83
CA ARG A 688 17.51 0.35 23.87
C ARG A 688 18.34 1.19 24.81
#